data_bead674583df64afd3b3d02276789aef
#
_entry.id   bead674583df64afd3b3d02276789aef
#
_cell.length_a   1.000
_cell.length_b   1.000
_cell.length_c   1.000
_cell.angle_alpha   90.00
_cell.angle_beta   90.00
_cell.angle_gamma   90.00
#
_symmetry.space_group_name_H-M   'P 1'
#
loop_
_entity.id
_entity.type
_entity.pdbx_description
1 polymer ?
#
loop_
_entity_poly.entity_id
_entity_poly.type
_entity_poly.pdbx_seq_one_letter_code
_entity_poly.pdbx_strand_id
1 'polypeptide(L)'
;MEDGLSDDGHPARSVYRVSPGETITAWILSEVSEAYFPGQAAPAEDRVEYKFINGFVDVGDLPCRKAFWAEMVGRHIEPRLHWQPEALCLPGSNRRVEFTGFWHVPTHVSRWSRGTFLVDQAQEVSMRLRTCGGVRIWVNGSEQVRFEPFRRNTESETDIVLALNAGSNDVLLLTEDLAERDTIWFFELELSGSAPLQIALPSVVDRDAVQQLEPLARSIRPSADVFADQPLEIIFDNPPDFDVPVHLEVYSHGHDRSVLGSADLTLPSHRSELIAETITDLPDGYHGVRVKIGSGTATVDRHIDAAFMHSLTPPKAASSLAQRKQEALAFSARHGADRIGRVLAMAASGDVDEEAAESIIDATLASIDRREDCSDFSMVPLLWLLAAHEQALAPSTAAKIRASVSAYRYWVDEPGNDVMWFWSENHVLCFHISQLIAGQLLPETVFSASGRTGRQQAELATARLHRWFDSVEAHGLAEWNSAAYYPVDFIGLFALERWAEPDLAARARGQLDLIFRMIALHTLAGVPAGSQGRAYDKELRAGPLTELAPFARVAFGTGWLNGGVASLPMFCAGSYEPPRDLAQYAQLDGPRNIEARYSQGLEPAKLVLFKTPSSQLSTVVDHKTGRKGHQQHVLDIRLSGHPMARLWINHPGEDDPWGTQRPSYWAGNGILPRVMQHRDVALLIADTTGSRLPWTHAYLGRDGLDEIILENGWLLARAGTGFAALHATNGFQLIEQGPTAGRELRSPGSVAGWAAVVGSGDAAAFQRFSERVRATEVRFDASGRTLSLTPPGRGALTLSYSGDFSVGNQPRPFVHDQPQPVITYDSTADNQIDHPFYA
;
A
#
# COMPACT_ATOMS: atom_id res chain seq x y z
N MET A 1 -26.07 44.14 10.60
CA MET A 1 -25.38 43.09 11.35
C MET A 1 -26.15 42.90 12.64
N GLU A 2 -27.15 42.04 12.58
CA GLU A 2 -27.90 41.57 13.74
C GLU A 2 -27.27 40.26 14.14
N ASP A 3 -26.58 40.26 15.28
CA ASP A 3 -26.03 39.06 15.88
C ASP A 3 -27.20 38.12 16.22
N GLY A 4 -27.28 37.00 15.55
CA GLY A 4 -28.25 35.95 15.83
C GLY A 4 -27.92 35.26 17.15
N LEU A 5 -28.43 35.82 18.24
CA LEU A 5 -28.51 35.17 19.55
C LEU A 5 -29.72 34.23 19.55
N SER A 6 -29.58 33.02 20.03
CA SER A 6 -30.71 32.18 20.37
C SER A 6 -31.54 32.85 21.49
N ASP A 7 -32.82 32.52 21.64
CA ASP A 7 -33.72 33.10 22.66
C ASP A 7 -33.16 33.04 24.10
N ASP A 8 -32.11 32.20 24.35
CA ASP A 8 -31.45 32.03 25.64
C ASP A 8 -30.17 32.88 25.78
N GLY A 9 -29.86 33.80 24.85
CA GLY A 9 -28.68 34.67 24.91
C GLY A 9 -27.35 33.96 24.59
N HIS A 10 -27.37 32.72 24.13
CA HIS A 10 -26.18 32.00 23.64
C HIS A 10 -26.03 32.14 22.14
N PRO A 11 -24.78 32.22 21.61
CA PRO A 11 -24.57 32.25 20.16
C PRO A 11 -25.17 31.00 19.50
N ALA A 12 -25.83 31.17 18.35
CA ALA A 12 -26.41 30.06 17.59
C ALA A 12 -25.34 28.98 17.32
N ARG A 13 -25.65 27.74 17.69
CA ARG A 13 -24.71 26.61 17.55
C ARG A 13 -25.10 25.78 16.32
N SER A 14 -24.09 25.37 15.55
CA SER A 14 -24.28 24.36 14.51
C SER A 14 -24.57 23.01 15.16
N VAL A 15 -25.70 22.38 14.83
CA VAL A 15 -26.15 21.14 15.41
C VAL A 15 -26.20 20.05 14.35
N TYR A 16 -25.54 18.93 14.62
CA TYR A 16 -25.62 17.69 13.83
C TYR A 16 -26.51 16.68 14.55
N ARG A 17 -27.29 15.95 13.76
CA ARG A 17 -28.08 14.81 14.27
C ARG A 17 -27.35 13.52 13.90
N VAL A 18 -27.15 12.66 14.88
CA VAL A 18 -26.58 11.32 14.75
C VAL A 18 -27.69 10.31 15.04
N SER A 19 -27.93 9.40 14.11
CA SER A 19 -28.95 8.34 14.23
C SER A 19 -28.36 7.04 14.79
N PRO A 20 -29.16 6.14 15.36
CA PRO A 20 -28.69 4.82 15.75
C PRO A 20 -27.98 4.08 14.62
N GLY A 21 -26.81 3.50 14.92
CA GLY A 21 -25.91 2.86 13.95
C GLY A 21 -24.98 3.81 13.19
N GLU A 22 -25.11 5.13 13.40
CA GLU A 22 -24.18 6.12 12.87
C GLU A 22 -23.07 6.42 13.87
N THR A 23 -21.93 6.86 13.37
CA THR A 23 -20.76 7.26 14.15
C THR A 23 -20.72 8.75 14.38
N ILE A 24 -20.17 9.16 15.55
CA ILE A 24 -19.99 10.57 15.89
C ILE A 24 -18.63 11.02 15.37
N THR A 25 -18.61 11.81 14.30
CA THR A 25 -17.41 12.29 13.63
C THR A 25 -17.19 13.80 13.77
N ALA A 26 -18.16 14.53 14.34
CA ALA A 26 -18.10 15.99 14.50
C ALA A 26 -17.46 16.37 15.83
N TRP A 27 -16.16 16.73 15.81
CA TRP A 27 -15.36 17.03 16.99
C TRP A 27 -14.48 18.26 16.80
N ILE A 28 -14.21 18.98 17.86
CA ILE A 28 -13.14 19.97 17.93
C ILE A 28 -11.90 19.25 18.42
N LEU A 29 -10.82 19.33 17.65
CA LEU A 29 -9.56 18.66 17.95
C LEU A 29 -8.53 19.65 18.48
N SER A 30 -7.76 19.24 19.48
CA SER A 30 -6.53 19.92 19.88
C SER A 30 -5.42 19.67 18.88
N GLU A 31 -4.29 20.34 19.03
CA GLU A 31 -3.03 19.91 18.47
C GLU A 31 -2.68 18.47 18.91
N VAL A 32 -1.94 17.76 18.09
CA VAL A 32 -1.34 16.47 18.48
C VAL A 32 -0.18 16.76 19.42
N SER A 33 -0.18 16.08 20.57
CA SER A 33 0.98 16.09 21.46
C SER A 33 1.85 14.87 21.15
N GLU A 34 3.11 15.10 20.88
CA GLU A 34 4.10 14.07 20.58
C GLU A 34 5.27 14.19 21.56
N ALA A 35 5.64 13.06 22.16
CA ALA A 35 6.79 12.99 23.04
C ALA A 35 7.58 11.71 22.77
N TYR A 36 8.90 11.83 22.57
CA TYR A 36 9.76 10.66 22.47
C TYR A 36 9.59 9.78 23.72
N PHE A 37 9.36 8.49 23.51
CA PHE A 37 9.23 7.51 24.59
C PHE A 37 10.51 6.70 24.72
N PRO A 38 11.38 6.99 25.71
CA PRO A 38 12.67 6.33 25.84
C PRO A 38 12.55 4.83 26.14
N GLY A 39 11.49 4.42 26.87
CA GLY A 39 11.28 3.03 27.24
C GLY A 39 12.47 2.41 28.00
N GLN A 40 12.49 1.10 28.10
CA GLN A 40 13.65 0.34 28.60
C GLN A 40 14.35 -0.33 27.42
N ALA A 41 15.69 -0.29 27.41
CA ALA A 41 16.47 -1.06 26.46
C ALA A 41 16.11 -2.55 26.57
N ALA A 42 15.86 -3.19 25.42
CA ALA A 42 15.66 -4.62 25.37
C ALA A 42 16.90 -5.32 25.91
N PRO A 43 16.77 -6.29 26.81
CA PRO A 43 17.85 -7.21 27.08
C PRO A 43 18.20 -7.94 25.77
N ALA A 44 19.48 -8.16 25.50
CA ALA A 44 19.91 -8.95 24.37
C ALA A 44 19.29 -10.35 24.46
N GLU A 45 18.39 -10.69 23.56
CA GLU A 45 17.83 -12.03 23.45
C GLU A 45 18.46 -12.75 22.25
N ASP A 46 19.11 -13.89 22.50
CA ASP A 46 19.71 -14.73 21.48
C ASP A 46 18.68 -15.54 20.65
N ARG A 47 17.41 -15.24 20.83
CA ARG A 47 16.30 -15.94 20.16
C ARG A 47 15.85 -15.19 18.91
N VAL A 48 16.68 -15.21 17.88
CA VAL A 48 16.27 -14.69 16.60
C VAL A 48 15.85 -15.84 15.68
N GLU A 49 14.61 -16.30 15.86
CA GLU A 49 13.95 -17.04 14.79
C GLU A 49 13.52 -16.03 13.73
N TYR A 50 13.93 -16.29 12.48
CA TYR A 50 13.46 -15.51 11.35
C TYR A 50 11.97 -15.72 11.18
N LYS A 51 11.19 -14.73 11.55
CA LYS A 51 9.76 -14.71 11.27
C LYS A 51 9.57 -13.92 9.99
N PHE A 52 9.68 -14.56 8.83
CA PHE A 52 9.26 -13.93 7.58
C PHE A 52 7.75 -13.76 7.60
N ILE A 53 7.29 -12.63 8.14
CA ILE A 53 5.88 -12.38 8.35
C ILE A 53 5.40 -11.40 7.29
N ASN A 54 4.48 -11.88 6.47
CA ASN A 54 3.67 -11.04 5.63
C ASN A 54 2.42 -10.64 6.42
N GLY A 55 2.40 -9.44 6.97
CA GLY A 55 1.30 -8.90 7.75
C GLY A 55 1.75 -8.19 9.03
N PHE A 56 0.78 -7.73 9.83
CA PHE A 56 1.05 -7.15 11.13
C PHE A 56 1.49 -8.21 12.12
N VAL A 57 2.59 -7.92 12.81
CA VAL A 57 2.99 -8.67 14.00
C VAL A 57 2.36 -7.96 15.20
N ASP A 58 1.78 -8.71 16.11
CA ASP A 58 1.45 -8.19 17.42
C ASP A 58 2.78 -7.90 18.15
N VAL A 59 3.13 -6.63 18.24
CA VAL A 59 4.33 -6.16 18.94
C VAL A 59 4.07 -5.87 20.40
N GLY A 60 2.95 -6.32 20.94
CA GLY A 60 2.64 -6.23 22.38
C GLY A 60 3.73 -6.83 23.27
N ASP A 61 4.54 -7.72 22.71
CA ASP A 61 5.69 -8.31 23.37
C ASP A 61 7.00 -7.53 23.27
N LEU A 62 7.06 -6.50 22.44
CA LEU A 62 8.26 -5.66 22.35
C LEU A 62 8.50 -4.87 23.64
N PRO A 63 9.75 -4.73 24.10
CA PRO A 63 10.07 -4.06 25.35
C PRO A 63 9.53 -2.64 25.45
N CYS A 64 9.55 -1.91 24.33
CA CYS A 64 9.02 -0.55 24.22
C CYS A 64 7.52 -0.51 24.52
N ARG A 65 6.72 -1.34 23.87
CA ARG A 65 5.27 -1.44 24.07
C ARG A 65 4.91 -1.94 25.48
N LYS A 66 5.63 -2.92 26.02
CA LYS A 66 5.46 -3.40 27.41
C LYS A 66 5.73 -2.29 28.42
N ALA A 67 6.81 -1.53 28.24
CA ALA A 67 7.14 -0.43 29.13
C ALA A 67 6.07 0.66 29.07
N PHE A 68 5.62 1.02 27.88
CA PHE A 68 4.53 1.97 27.68
C PHE A 68 3.23 1.52 28.37
N TRP A 69 2.85 0.27 28.18
CA TRP A 69 1.65 -0.29 28.77
C TRP A 69 1.71 -0.26 30.30
N ALA A 70 2.84 -0.64 30.88
CA ALA A 70 3.06 -0.62 32.33
C ALA A 70 3.01 0.81 32.90
N GLU A 71 3.41 1.83 32.16
CA GLU A 71 3.41 3.22 32.59
C GLU A 71 2.05 3.91 32.37
N MET A 72 1.37 3.61 31.27
CA MET A 72 0.21 4.37 30.84
C MET A 72 -1.13 3.82 31.33
N VAL A 73 -1.28 2.50 31.40
CA VAL A 73 -2.57 1.90 31.79
C VAL A 73 -2.92 2.27 33.23
N GLY A 74 -4.09 2.84 33.40
CA GLY A 74 -4.64 3.18 34.71
C GLY A 74 -4.04 4.41 35.40
N ARG A 75 -3.10 5.13 34.75
CA ARG A 75 -2.56 6.37 35.31
C ARG A 75 -3.65 7.40 35.50
N HIS A 76 -3.49 8.27 36.50
CA HIS A 76 -4.40 9.40 36.69
C HIS A 76 -4.14 10.48 35.66
N ILE A 77 -5.20 10.99 35.01
CA ILE A 77 -5.14 12.08 34.03
C ILE A 77 -6.17 13.12 34.43
N GLU A 78 -5.70 14.35 34.59
CA GLU A 78 -6.58 15.50 34.75
C GLU A 78 -7.09 15.93 33.36
N PRO A 79 -8.41 16.15 33.20
CA PRO A 79 -8.98 16.57 31.92
C PRO A 79 -8.49 17.97 31.53
N ARG A 80 -7.98 18.10 30.30
CA ARG A 80 -7.57 19.39 29.74
C ARG A 80 -8.82 20.13 29.25
N LEU A 81 -9.34 21.01 30.08
CA LEU A 81 -10.60 21.71 29.81
C LEU A 81 -10.47 22.85 28.78
N HIS A 82 -9.26 23.40 28.58
CA HIS A 82 -9.02 24.52 27.71
C HIS A 82 -7.81 24.29 26.79
N TRP A 83 -8.00 24.43 25.49
CA TRP A 83 -6.94 24.49 24.47
C TRP A 83 -7.39 25.36 23.30
N GLN A 84 -6.44 25.80 22.48
CA GLN A 84 -6.76 26.40 21.19
C GLN A 84 -7.18 25.29 20.22
N PRO A 85 -8.33 25.40 19.56
CA PRO A 85 -8.72 24.43 18.53
C PRO A 85 -7.73 24.46 17.38
N GLU A 86 -7.15 23.31 17.02
CA GLU A 86 -6.32 23.18 15.83
C GLU A 86 -7.18 22.89 14.58
N ALA A 87 -8.10 21.97 14.72
CA ALA A 87 -8.95 21.51 13.65
C ALA A 87 -10.38 21.22 14.10
N LEU A 88 -11.31 21.44 13.20
CA LEU A 88 -12.66 20.90 13.31
C LEU A 88 -12.73 19.60 12.48
N CYS A 89 -12.96 18.50 13.15
CA CYS A 89 -13.29 17.24 12.48
C CYS A 89 -14.76 17.28 12.10
N LEU A 90 -15.04 17.18 10.83
CA LEU A 90 -16.39 17.17 10.29
C LEU A 90 -16.79 15.77 9.83
N PRO A 91 -18.10 15.46 9.77
CA PRO A 91 -18.55 14.19 9.24
C PRO A 91 -17.98 13.94 7.85
N GLY A 92 -17.09 12.98 7.73
CA GLY A 92 -16.43 12.58 6.49
C GLY A 92 -16.99 11.28 5.92
N SER A 93 -16.37 10.77 4.87
CA SER A 93 -16.64 9.43 4.35
C SER A 93 -16.19 8.34 5.33
N ASN A 94 -15.22 8.62 6.17
CA ASN A 94 -14.70 7.71 7.17
C ASN A 94 -15.58 7.71 8.43
N ARG A 95 -15.85 6.53 8.99
CA ARG A 95 -16.56 6.37 10.27
C ARG A 95 -15.72 6.72 11.47
N ARG A 96 -14.41 6.89 11.29
CA ARG A 96 -13.41 7.07 12.34
C ARG A 96 -12.97 8.53 12.42
N VAL A 97 -12.69 8.97 13.63
CA VAL A 97 -11.85 10.14 13.86
C VAL A 97 -10.43 9.63 13.88
N GLU A 98 -9.73 9.75 12.77
CA GLU A 98 -8.48 9.04 12.51
C GLU A 98 -7.29 10.00 12.48
N PHE A 99 -6.19 9.55 13.12
CA PHE A 99 -4.92 10.26 13.25
C PHE A 99 -3.75 9.37 12.81
N THR A 100 -4.04 8.30 12.09
CA THR A 100 -3.08 7.30 11.58
C THR A 100 -1.89 7.98 10.90
N GLY A 101 -0.69 7.48 11.19
CA GLY A 101 0.53 8.06 10.67
C GLY A 101 1.72 7.10 10.74
N PHE A 102 2.90 7.65 10.48
CA PHE A 102 4.16 6.92 10.55
C PHE A 102 5.16 7.69 11.42
N TRP A 103 5.72 7.01 12.42
CA TRP A 103 6.71 7.55 13.35
C TRP A 103 8.00 6.74 13.31
N HIS A 104 9.09 7.41 13.05
CA HIS A 104 10.40 6.77 12.87
C HIS A 104 11.11 6.43 14.20
N VAL A 105 10.61 6.97 15.30
CA VAL A 105 11.10 6.68 16.66
C VAL A 105 9.90 6.40 17.58
N PRO A 106 10.09 5.64 18.68
CA PRO A 106 9.00 5.40 19.62
C PRO A 106 8.46 6.71 20.17
N THR A 107 7.21 7.02 19.91
CA THR A 107 6.59 8.31 20.24
C THR A 107 5.28 8.09 20.97
N HIS A 108 5.15 8.64 22.18
CA HIS A 108 3.86 8.76 22.84
C HIS A 108 3.07 9.86 22.14
N VAL A 109 1.97 9.49 21.53
CA VAL A 109 1.06 10.41 20.84
C VAL A 109 -0.23 10.54 21.63
N SER A 110 -0.75 11.77 21.73
CA SER A 110 -2.05 12.00 22.36
C SER A 110 -2.78 13.18 21.72
N ARG A 111 -4.10 13.12 21.72
CA ARG A 111 -4.95 14.18 21.17
C ARG A 111 -6.25 14.27 21.95
N TRP A 112 -6.66 15.50 22.24
CA TRP A 112 -7.94 15.79 22.85
C TRP A 112 -8.99 16.10 21.78
N SER A 113 -10.19 15.57 22.01
CA SER A 113 -11.36 15.85 21.17
C SER A 113 -12.50 16.32 22.06
N ARG A 114 -13.27 17.30 21.62
CA ARG A 114 -14.39 17.86 22.37
C ARG A 114 -15.63 17.98 21.52
N GLY A 115 -16.75 17.55 22.08
CA GLY A 115 -18.08 17.72 21.49
C GLY A 115 -19.07 18.16 22.55
N THR A 116 -20.16 18.77 22.13
CA THR A 116 -21.27 19.14 23.03
C THR A 116 -22.46 18.28 22.67
N PHE A 117 -22.91 17.42 23.58
CA PHE A 117 -24.06 16.54 23.37
C PHE A 117 -25.33 17.16 23.96
N LEU A 118 -26.39 17.21 23.19
CA LEU A 118 -27.66 17.83 23.57
C LEU A 118 -28.72 16.76 23.74
N VAL A 119 -29.36 16.74 24.91
CA VAL A 119 -30.50 15.85 25.23
C VAL A 119 -31.59 16.62 25.96
N ASP A 120 -32.86 16.35 25.62
CA ASP A 120 -34.00 17.08 26.22
C ASP A 120 -34.24 16.72 27.68
N GLN A 121 -33.88 15.50 28.08
CA GLN A 121 -34.02 14.96 29.43
C GLN A 121 -32.75 14.22 29.83
N ALA A 122 -32.46 14.18 31.13
CA ALA A 122 -31.35 13.38 31.66
C ALA A 122 -31.57 11.90 31.29
N GLN A 123 -30.56 11.30 30.64
CA GLN A 123 -30.62 9.93 30.14
C GLN A 123 -29.25 9.28 30.02
N GLU A 124 -29.29 7.97 29.96
CA GLU A 124 -28.12 7.15 29.59
C GLU A 124 -28.13 6.91 28.08
N VAL A 125 -26.98 7.13 27.45
CA VAL A 125 -26.79 6.91 26.01
C VAL A 125 -25.79 5.79 25.79
N SER A 126 -26.26 4.72 25.15
CA SER A 126 -25.42 3.55 24.85
C SER A 126 -24.66 3.77 23.54
N MET A 127 -23.39 3.50 23.56
CA MET A 127 -22.49 3.62 22.42
C MET A 127 -21.54 2.43 22.33
N ARG A 128 -21.03 2.17 21.13
CA ARG A 128 -19.93 1.25 20.92
C ARG A 128 -18.67 2.04 20.62
N LEU A 129 -17.61 1.80 21.38
CA LEU A 129 -16.31 2.42 21.23
C LEU A 129 -15.34 1.42 20.61
N ARG A 130 -14.63 1.88 19.56
CA ARG A 130 -13.54 1.13 18.92
C ARG A 130 -12.27 1.97 18.85
N THR A 131 -11.11 1.33 19.09
CA THR A 131 -9.79 1.94 19.02
C THR A 131 -8.69 0.87 18.94
N CYS A 132 -7.49 1.26 18.48
CA CYS A 132 -6.27 0.47 18.66
C CYS A 132 -5.51 0.90 19.93
N GLY A 133 -5.49 2.20 20.20
CA GLY A 133 -4.81 2.82 21.35
C GLY A 133 -5.62 2.79 22.65
N GLY A 134 -5.52 3.86 23.42
CA GLY A 134 -6.30 4.10 24.63
C GLY A 134 -7.28 5.25 24.43
N VAL A 135 -8.47 5.14 25.00
CA VAL A 135 -9.49 6.18 24.98
C VAL A 135 -10.07 6.39 26.39
N ARG A 136 -10.15 7.66 26.79
CA ARG A 136 -10.87 8.07 28.00
C ARG A 136 -11.90 9.13 27.68
N ILE A 137 -13.03 9.09 28.34
CA ILE A 137 -14.14 10.03 28.13
C ILE A 137 -14.60 10.63 29.44
N TRP A 138 -14.67 11.95 29.45
CA TRP A 138 -15.25 12.75 30.53
C TRP A 138 -16.54 13.40 30.05
N VAL A 139 -17.55 13.38 30.88
CA VAL A 139 -18.80 14.10 30.68
C VAL A 139 -18.96 15.13 31.79
N ASN A 140 -19.09 16.40 31.44
CA ASN A 140 -19.19 17.50 32.38
C ASN A 140 -18.07 17.48 33.44
N GLY A 141 -16.84 17.14 33.02
CA GLY A 141 -15.65 17.07 33.87
C GLY A 141 -15.49 15.77 34.70
N SER A 142 -16.44 14.83 34.64
CA SER A 142 -16.36 13.56 35.33
C SER A 142 -15.95 12.43 34.39
N GLU A 143 -14.88 11.68 34.72
CA GLU A 143 -14.46 10.51 33.95
C GLU A 143 -15.54 9.41 34.03
N GLN A 144 -16.08 9.03 32.85
CA GLN A 144 -17.10 7.97 32.77
C GLN A 144 -16.60 6.73 32.04
N VAL A 145 -15.60 6.86 31.15
CA VAL A 145 -15.09 5.75 30.36
C VAL A 145 -13.56 5.74 30.40
N ARG A 146 -13.01 4.54 30.58
CA ARG A 146 -11.61 4.23 30.44
C ARG A 146 -11.47 2.91 29.70
N PHE A 147 -10.97 2.99 28.47
CA PHE A 147 -10.73 1.82 27.63
C PHE A 147 -9.34 1.93 27.00
N GLU A 148 -8.39 1.15 27.49
CA GLU A 148 -6.95 1.28 27.23
C GLU A 148 -6.35 -0.04 26.74
N PRO A 149 -6.80 -0.59 25.57
CA PRO A 149 -6.23 -1.84 25.04
C PRO A 149 -4.78 -1.68 24.59
N PHE A 150 -4.38 -0.54 24.02
CA PHE A 150 -3.04 -0.23 23.50
C PHE A 150 -2.46 -1.37 22.63
N ARG A 151 -3.27 -1.87 21.70
CA ARG A 151 -2.87 -2.93 20.77
C ARG A 151 -2.49 -2.34 19.43
N ARG A 152 -1.19 -2.36 19.14
CA ARG A 152 -0.70 -1.83 17.86
C ARG A 152 -1.46 -2.44 16.67
N ASN A 153 -2.11 -1.58 15.88
CA ASN A 153 -2.80 -1.93 14.65
C ASN A 153 -3.85 -3.06 14.78
N THR A 154 -4.30 -3.32 15.99
CA THR A 154 -5.34 -4.33 16.28
C THR A 154 -6.51 -3.65 16.94
N GLU A 155 -7.61 -3.53 16.19
CA GLU A 155 -8.84 -2.93 16.70
C GLU A 155 -9.41 -3.72 17.88
N SER A 156 -9.79 -3.00 18.90
CA SER A 156 -10.50 -3.50 20.08
C SER A 156 -11.79 -2.72 20.24
N GLU A 157 -12.87 -3.39 20.69
CA GLU A 157 -14.16 -2.75 20.89
C GLU A 157 -14.74 -3.01 22.29
N THR A 158 -15.58 -2.09 22.75
CA THR A 158 -16.34 -2.22 23.98
C THR A 158 -17.66 -1.44 23.89
N ASP A 159 -18.71 -1.95 24.51
CA ASP A 159 -19.95 -1.19 24.72
C ASP A 159 -19.79 -0.28 25.93
N ILE A 160 -20.18 0.99 25.80
CA ILE A 160 -20.10 2.01 26.83
C ILE A 160 -21.47 2.67 27.03
N VAL A 161 -21.65 3.27 28.20
CA VAL A 161 -22.83 4.07 28.53
C VAL A 161 -22.37 5.41 29.06
N LEU A 162 -22.89 6.50 28.48
CA LEU A 162 -22.66 7.87 28.97
C LEU A 162 -23.90 8.40 29.64
N ALA A 163 -23.77 8.82 30.91
CA ALA A 163 -24.83 9.52 31.63
C ALA A 163 -24.82 11.00 31.28
N LEU A 164 -25.88 11.47 30.62
CA LEU A 164 -26.05 12.85 30.19
C LEU A 164 -27.12 13.56 31.01
N ASN A 165 -26.86 14.79 31.40
CA ASN A 165 -27.85 15.66 32.06
C ASN A 165 -28.78 16.27 31.01
N ALA A 166 -29.98 16.71 31.41
CA ALA A 166 -30.84 17.50 30.52
C ALA A 166 -30.15 18.76 30.03
N GLY A 167 -30.31 19.05 28.75
CA GLY A 167 -29.66 20.17 28.08
C GLY A 167 -28.30 19.84 27.49
N SER A 168 -27.35 20.74 27.66
CA SER A 168 -25.99 20.68 27.08
C SER A 168 -25.03 19.92 27.97
N ASN A 169 -24.33 18.95 27.40
CA ASN A 169 -23.27 18.19 28.06
C ASN A 169 -21.93 18.38 27.33
N ASP A 170 -20.93 18.77 28.07
CA ASP A 170 -19.56 18.85 27.60
C ASP A 170 -18.93 17.46 27.61
N VAL A 171 -18.60 16.95 26.44
CA VAL A 171 -17.97 15.61 26.27
C VAL A 171 -16.56 15.80 25.77
N LEU A 172 -15.62 15.41 26.61
CA LEU A 172 -14.19 15.48 26.39
C LEU A 172 -13.63 14.08 26.21
N LEU A 173 -12.83 13.86 25.17
CA LEU A 173 -12.23 12.57 24.85
C LEU A 173 -10.73 12.74 24.68
N LEU A 174 -9.95 11.89 25.33
CA LEU A 174 -8.51 11.75 25.12
C LEU A 174 -8.24 10.46 24.39
N THR A 175 -7.52 10.54 23.28
CA THR A 175 -7.01 9.38 22.52
C THR A 175 -5.51 9.36 22.61
N GLU A 176 -4.93 8.23 22.99
CA GLU A 176 -3.48 8.06 23.16
C GLU A 176 -3.01 6.75 22.53
N ASP A 177 -1.76 6.70 22.06
CA ASP A 177 -1.05 5.45 21.72
C ASP A 177 0.47 5.62 21.81
N LEU A 178 1.19 4.50 21.78
CA LEU A 178 2.60 4.47 21.44
C LEU A 178 2.71 4.32 19.92
N ALA A 179 3.12 5.39 19.27
CA ALA A 179 3.36 5.37 17.83
C ALA A 179 4.73 4.75 17.52
N GLU A 180 4.68 3.64 16.79
CA GLU A 180 5.83 2.82 16.38
C GLU A 180 5.66 2.46 14.92
N ARG A 181 6.42 3.10 14.02
CA ARG A 181 6.28 2.93 12.57
C ARG A 181 4.89 3.35 12.08
N ASP A 182 4.29 2.52 11.20
CA ASP A 182 2.90 2.61 10.81
C ASP A 182 1.99 2.30 12.01
N THR A 183 1.32 3.30 12.49
CA THR A 183 0.41 3.18 13.62
C THR A 183 -0.98 3.60 13.21
N ILE A 184 -1.94 2.67 13.29
CA ILE A 184 -3.36 2.94 13.14
C ILE A 184 -3.86 3.55 14.46
N TRP A 185 -4.07 4.86 14.44
CA TRP A 185 -4.47 5.62 15.62
C TRP A 185 -5.77 6.36 15.34
N PHE A 186 -6.84 5.97 16.06
CA PHE A 186 -8.18 6.49 15.87
C PHE A 186 -9.06 6.23 17.09
N PHE A 187 -10.21 6.86 17.12
CA PHE A 187 -11.36 6.39 17.85
C PHE A 187 -12.61 6.37 16.95
N GLU A 188 -13.55 5.47 17.25
CA GLU A 188 -14.85 5.39 16.61
C GLU A 188 -15.91 5.26 17.69
N LEU A 189 -16.86 6.20 17.74
CA LEU A 189 -18.01 6.17 18.62
C LEU A 189 -19.27 5.98 17.78
N GLU A 190 -19.86 4.78 17.84
CA GLU A 190 -21.11 4.44 17.17
C GLU A 190 -22.25 4.54 18.17
N LEU A 191 -23.32 5.26 17.81
CA LEU A 191 -24.53 5.33 18.62
C LEU A 191 -25.28 3.99 18.52
N SER A 192 -25.26 3.20 19.61
CA SER A 192 -25.92 1.89 19.67
C SER A 192 -27.30 1.93 20.34
N GLY A 193 -27.65 3.08 20.94
CA GLY A 193 -28.98 3.31 21.53
C GLY A 193 -30.10 3.43 20.47
N SER A 194 -31.35 3.45 20.92
CA SER A 194 -32.53 3.50 20.03
C SER A 194 -32.96 4.91 19.62
N ALA A 195 -32.47 5.95 20.29
CA ALA A 195 -32.84 7.34 20.06
C ALA A 195 -31.70 8.12 19.39
N PRO A 196 -32.00 9.06 18.47
CA PRO A 196 -30.98 9.91 17.88
C PRO A 196 -30.40 10.87 18.92
N LEU A 197 -29.13 11.25 18.71
CA LEU A 197 -28.39 12.21 19.52
C LEU A 197 -28.11 13.47 18.73
N GLN A 198 -28.16 14.63 19.38
CA GLN A 198 -27.75 15.90 18.78
C GLN A 198 -26.38 16.29 19.29
N ILE A 199 -25.50 16.68 18.38
CA ILE A 199 -24.13 17.15 18.68
C ILE A 199 -24.05 18.61 18.24
N ALA A 200 -23.72 19.51 19.17
CA ALA A 200 -23.51 20.92 18.87
C ALA A 200 -22.03 21.21 18.66
N LEU A 201 -21.72 21.93 17.60
CA LEU A 201 -20.39 22.51 17.34
C LEU A 201 -20.32 23.96 17.83
N PRO A 202 -19.11 24.53 18.00
CA PRO A 202 -18.96 25.93 18.39
C PRO A 202 -19.60 26.85 17.36
N SER A 203 -20.06 28.01 17.82
CA SER A 203 -20.69 29.06 17.01
C SER A 203 -19.80 29.70 15.94
N VAL A 204 -18.47 29.46 16.02
CA VAL A 204 -17.50 29.96 15.02
C VAL A 204 -17.55 29.22 13.68
N VAL A 205 -18.29 28.11 13.62
CA VAL A 205 -18.43 27.29 12.42
C VAL A 205 -19.69 27.68 11.66
N ASP A 206 -19.52 28.17 10.43
CA ASP A 206 -20.64 28.42 9.53
C ASP A 206 -21.23 27.08 9.05
N ARG A 207 -22.35 26.69 9.69
CA ARG A 207 -23.01 25.42 9.42
C ARG A 207 -23.50 25.29 7.97
N ASP A 208 -24.10 26.36 7.45
CA ASP A 208 -24.74 26.28 6.13
C ASP A 208 -23.67 26.16 5.04
N ALA A 209 -22.54 26.88 5.21
CA ALA A 209 -21.39 26.71 4.34
C ALA A 209 -20.81 25.28 4.42
N VAL A 210 -20.60 24.74 5.62
CA VAL A 210 -20.06 23.37 5.79
C VAL A 210 -20.98 22.32 5.20
N GLN A 211 -22.31 22.43 5.39
CA GLN A 211 -23.27 21.50 4.83
C GLN A 211 -23.26 21.44 3.30
N GLN A 212 -22.89 22.54 2.64
CA GLN A 212 -22.74 22.61 1.18
C GLN A 212 -21.37 22.09 0.71
N LEU A 213 -20.31 22.37 1.46
CA LEU A 213 -18.95 21.97 1.10
C LEU A 213 -18.65 20.48 1.40
N GLU A 214 -19.30 19.91 2.39
CA GLU A 214 -19.03 18.52 2.79
C GLU A 214 -19.37 17.49 1.70
N PRO A 215 -20.56 17.50 1.06
CA PRO A 215 -20.87 16.62 -0.07
C PRO A 215 -19.90 16.80 -1.23
N LEU A 216 -19.49 18.04 -1.50
CA LEU A 216 -18.49 18.36 -2.51
C LEU A 216 -17.14 17.71 -2.18
N ALA A 217 -16.67 17.88 -0.94
CA ALA A 217 -15.41 17.29 -0.46
C ALA A 217 -15.40 15.76 -0.53
N ARG A 218 -16.53 15.11 -0.27
CA ARG A 218 -16.66 13.65 -0.35
C ARG A 218 -16.54 13.09 -1.76
N SER A 219 -16.78 13.90 -2.78
CA SER A 219 -16.75 13.47 -4.18
C SER A 219 -15.42 13.70 -4.87
N ILE A 220 -14.47 14.38 -4.22
CA ILE A 220 -13.18 14.79 -4.80
C ILE A 220 -12.42 13.58 -5.34
N ARG A 221 -12.01 13.68 -6.61
CA ARG A 221 -11.16 12.69 -7.27
C ARG A 221 -10.30 13.34 -8.36
N PRO A 222 -9.15 12.78 -8.72
CA PRO A 222 -8.44 13.17 -9.92
C PRO A 222 -9.21 12.67 -11.16
N SER A 223 -9.13 13.39 -12.27
CA SER A 223 -9.75 12.97 -13.54
C SER A 223 -9.07 11.72 -14.13
N ALA A 224 -7.79 11.53 -13.85
CA ALA A 224 -6.97 10.38 -14.26
C ALA A 224 -6.15 9.84 -13.07
N ASP A 225 -5.78 8.55 -13.10
CA ASP A 225 -4.84 7.98 -12.12
C ASP A 225 -3.40 8.42 -12.40
N VAL A 226 -3.07 8.67 -13.67
CA VAL A 226 -1.75 9.15 -14.12
C VAL A 226 -1.93 10.34 -15.05
N PHE A 227 -1.33 11.46 -14.69
CA PHE A 227 -1.25 12.67 -15.52
C PHE A 227 0.06 12.66 -16.31
N ALA A 228 -0.04 12.57 -17.63
CA ALA A 228 1.10 12.57 -18.55
C ALA A 228 1.00 13.76 -19.49
N ASP A 229 1.93 14.71 -19.40
CA ASP A 229 1.94 15.96 -20.18
C ASP A 229 0.62 16.76 -20.15
N GLN A 230 -0.14 16.62 -19.07
CA GLN A 230 -1.39 17.35 -18.87
C GLN A 230 -1.46 17.90 -17.43
N PRO A 231 -2.14 19.03 -17.22
CA PRO A 231 -2.29 19.62 -15.89
C PRO A 231 -3.10 18.72 -14.97
N LEU A 232 -2.90 18.85 -13.65
CA LEU A 232 -3.73 18.22 -12.66
C LEU A 232 -5.18 18.74 -12.77
N GLU A 233 -6.10 17.81 -12.95
CA GLU A 233 -7.54 18.09 -12.99
C GLU A 233 -8.26 17.35 -11.87
N ILE A 234 -9.01 18.11 -11.08
CA ILE A 234 -9.83 17.59 -9.98
C ILE A 234 -11.29 17.64 -10.37
N ILE A 235 -11.98 16.54 -10.15
CA ILE A 235 -13.43 16.41 -10.42
C ILE A 235 -14.20 16.44 -9.11
N PHE A 236 -15.34 17.14 -9.14
CA PHE A 236 -16.33 17.24 -8.08
C PHE A 236 -17.69 16.80 -8.60
N ASP A 237 -18.46 16.07 -7.79
CA ASP A 237 -19.86 15.81 -8.10
C ASP A 237 -20.74 16.93 -7.50
N ASN A 238 -21.89 17.16 -8.10
CA ASN A 238 -22.90 18.10 -7.61
C ASN A 238 -22.30 19.49 -7.29
N PRO A 239 -21.77 20.20 -8.30
CA PRO A 239 -21.13 21.49 -8.09
C PRO A 239 -22.13 22.47 -7.45
N PRO A 240 -21.67 23.35 -6.53
CA PRO A 240 -22.51 24.31 -5.88
C PRO A 240 -22.97 25.42 -6.83
N ASP A 241 -23.95 26.18 -6.43
CA ASP A 241 -24.46 27.36 -7.17
C ASP A 241 -23.68 28.65 -6.87
N PHE A 242 -22.59 28.54 -6.12
CA PHE A 242 -21.67 29.64 -5.77
C PHE A 242 -20.22 29.24 -6.05
N ASP A 243 -19.36 30.24 -6.15
CA ASP A 243 -17.93 30.06 -6.37
C ASP A 243 -17.25 29.55 -5.11
N VAL A 244 -16.47 28.47 -5.19
CA VAL A 244 -15.78 27.84 -4.06
C VAL A 244 -14.27 28.10 -4.15
N PRO A 245 -13.66 28.79 -3.15
CA PRO A 245 -12.21 28.84 -3.05
C PRO A 245 -11.63 27.44 -2.83
N VAL A 246 -10.56 27.12 -3.58
CA VAL A 246 -9.86 25.82 -3.49
C VAL A 246 -8.37 26.07 -3.42
N HIS A 247 -7.72 25.55 -2.39
CA HIS A 247 -6.27 25.49 -2.30
C HIS A 247 -5.79 24.06 -2.56
N LEU A 248 -4.89 23.91 -3.53
CA LEU A 248 -4.26 22.65 -3.89
C LEU A 248 -2.80 22.65 -3.48
N GLU A 249 -2.35 21.54 -2.90
CA GLU A 249 -0.92 21.26 -2.66
C GLU A 249 -0.61 19.86 -3.17
N VAL A 250 0.38 19.73 -4.05
CA VAL A 250 0.97 18.44 -4.42
C VAL A 250 2.22 18.25 -3.58
N TYR A 251 2.33 17.12 -2.89
CA TYR A 251 3.44 16.82 -1.98
C TYR A 251 4.02 15.43 -2.22
N SER A 252 5.32 15.27 -1.93
CA SER A 252 6.00 14.00 -2.05
C SER A 252 5.51 13.01 -0.97
N HIS A 253 5.46 11.71 -1.30
CA HIS A 253 5.27 10.65 -0.31
C HIS A 253 6.56 10.30 0.46
N GLY A 254 7.61 11.11 0.30
CA GLY A 254 8.84 10.98 1.08
C GLY A 254 8.64 11.29 2.57
N HIS A 255 9.65 11.03 3.37
CA HIS A 255 9.63 11.29 4.82
C HIS A 255 9.41 12.77 5.15
N ASP A 256 9.90 13.66 4.30
CA ASP A 256 9.82 15.12 4.45
C ASP A 256 8.48 15.71 4.02
N ARG A 257 7.65 14.95 3.27
CA ARG A 257 6.40 15.44 2.66
C ARG A 257 6.56 16.83 2.03
N SER A 258 7.66 17.03 1.31
CA SER A 258 7.95 18.32 0.67
C SER A 258 6.85 18.71 -0.31
N VAL A 259 6.45 19.98 -0.28
CA VAL A 259 5.48 20.51 -1.25
C VAL A 259 6.19 20.71 -2.58
N LEU A 260 5.69 20.03 -3.61
CA LEU A 260 6.20 20.03 -4.97
C LEU A 260 5.56 21.12 -5.83
N GLY A 261 4.34 21.50 -5.50
CA GLY A 261 3.59 22.55 -6.18
C GLY A 261 2.33 22.91 -5.41
N SER A 262 1.90 24.18 -5.52
CA SER A 262 0.66 24.64 -4.90
C SER A 262 -0.06 25.66 -5.78
N ALA A 263 -1.37 25.77 -5.62
CA ALA A 263 -2.20 26.72 -6.35
C ALA A 263 -3.41 27.16 -5.52
N ASP A 264 -3.70 28.46 -5.52
CA ASP A 264 -4.96 29.01 -5.04
C ASP A 264 -5.88 29.24 -6.25
N LEU A 265 -7.00 28.53 -6.27
CA LEU A 265 -7.92 28.47 -7.38
C LEU A 265 -9.34 28.78 -6.91
N THR A 266 -10.25 28.94 -7.85
CA THR A 266 -11.68 29.04 -7.58
C THR A 266 -12.41 28.03 -8.45
N LEU A 267 -13.18 27.15 -7.83
CA LEU A 267 -14.15 26.31 -8.56
C LEU A 267 -15.37 27.21 -8.86
N PRO A 268 -15.62 27.55 -10.14
CA PRO A 268 -16.75 28.41 -10.48
C PRO A 268 -18.09 27.71 -10.20
N SER A 269 -19.12 28.49 -9.90
CA SER A 269 -20.49 27.99 -9.73
C SER A 269 -20.89 27.10 -10.91
N HIS A 270 -21.60 26.00 -10.61
CA HIS A 270 -22.06 25.02 -11.60
C HIS A 270 -20.98 24.31 -12.42
N ARG A 271 -19.70 24.40 -12.01
CA ARG A 271 -18.60 23.65 -12.61
C ARG A 271 -18.19 22.48 -11.75
N SER A 272 -17.98 21.32 -12.39
CA SER A 272 -17.55 20.07 -11.75
C SER A 272 -16.07 19.78 -11.90
N GLU A 273 -15.35 20.61 -12.65
CA GLU A 273 -13.94 20.39 -13.02
C GLU A 273 -13.10 21.59 -12.60
N LEU A 274 -11.94 21.33 -12.02
CA LEU A 274 -10.96 22.32 -11.62
C LEU A 274 -9.58 21.93 -12.16
N ILE A 275 -9.03 22.75 -13.06
CA ILE A 275 -7.75 22.51 -13.70
C ILE A 275 -6.67 23.39 -13.06
N ALA A 276 -5.62 22.77 -12.56
CA ALA A 276 -4.48 23.44 -11.93
C ALA A 276 -3.35 23.70 -12.95
N GLU A 277 -3.57 24.59 -13.90
CA GLU A 277 -2.60 24.93 -14.97
C GLU A 277 -1.26 25.49 -14.46
N THR A 278 -1.24 26.02 -13.23
CA THR A 278 -0.03 26.59 -12.63
C THR A 278 0.83 25.56 -11.92
N ILE A 279 0.33 24.34 -11.71
CA ILE A 279 1.11 23.23 -11.14
C ILE A 279 1.73 22.47 -12.32
N THR A 280 2.97 22.82 -12.66
CA THR A 280 3.75 22.25 -13.77
C THR A 280 5.07 21.70 -13.26
N ASP A 281 5.77 20.96 -14.13
CA ASP A 281 7.11 20.43 -13.89
C ASP A 281 7.23 19.54 -12.64
N LEU A 282 6.15 18.83 -12.30
CA LEU A 282 6.19 17.84 -11.24
C LEU A 282 7.11 16.66 -11.60
N PRO A 283 7.91 16.15 -10.65
CA PRO A 283 8.73 14.98 -10.89
C PRO A 283 7.86 13.74 -11.16
N ASP A 284 8.37 12.85 -12.03
CA ASP A 284 7.72 11.55 -12.24
C ASP A 284 7.59 10.80 -10.91
N GLY A 285 6.37 10.44 -10.54
CA GLY A 285 6.11 9.75 -9.29
C GLY A 285 4.62 9.70 -8.91
N TYR A 286 4.35 8.97 -7.85
CA TYR A 286 3.06 8.92 -7.19
C TYR A 286 3.09 9.90 -6.02
N HIS A 287 2.20 10.89 -6.02
CA HIS A 287 2.22 12.02 -5.09
C HIS A 287 0.87 12.16 -4.38
N GLY A 288 0.91 12.68 -3.16
CA GLY A 288 -0.28 13.10 -2.45
C GLY A 288 -0.75 14.47 -2.96
N VAL A 289 -2.06 14.67 -3.03
CA VAL A 289 -2.68 15.93 -3.37
C VAL A 289 -3.62 16.33 -2.24
N ARG A 290 -3.30 17.40 -1.55
CA ARG A 290 -4.19 18.01 -0.56
C ARG A 290 -5.12 18.98 -1.26
N VAL A 291 -6.42 18.78 -1.08
CA VAL A 291 -7.48 19.64 -1.61
C VAL A 291 -8.22 20.27 -0.45
N LYS A 292 -7.99 21.56 -0.23
CA LYS A 292 -8.69 22.35 0.81
C LYS A 292 -9.73 23.24 0.14
N ILE A 293 -11.00 23.01 0.46
CA ILE A 293 -12.13 23.76 -0.10
C ILE A 293 -12.79 24.66 0.94
N GLY A 294 -13.27 25.84 0.52
CA GLY A 294 -13.92 26.83 1.37
C GLY A 294 -12.97 27.90 1.89
N SER A 295 -13.45 28.73 2.80
CA SER A 295 -12.68 29.84 3.37
C SER A 295 -13.03 30.10 4.84
N GLY A 296 -12.11 30.76 5.56
CA GLY A 296 -12.31 31.12 6.96
C GLY A 296 -12.54 29.91 7.87
N THR A 297 -13.63 29.91 8.62
CA THR A 297 -14.03 28.83 9.53
C THR A 297 -14.79 27.70 8.86
N ALA A 298 -15.13 27.86 7.59
CA ALA A 298 -15.84 26.85 6.77
C ALA A 298 -14.89 26.29 5.72
N THR A 299 -13.88 25.53 6.16
CA THR A 299 -12.95 24.83 5.28
C THR A 299 -12.96 23.34 5.54
N VAL A 300 -12.89 22.55 4.47
CA VAL A 300 -12.80 21.07 4.51
C VAL A 300 -11.57 20.61 3.74
N ASP A 301 -10.74 19.81 4.36
CA ASP A 301 -9.55 19.21 3.77
C ASP A 301 -9.83 17.79 3.28
N ARG A 302 -9.28 17.45 2.11
CA ARG A 302 -9.19 16.07 1.60
C ARG A 302 -7.80 15.80 1.09
N HIS A 303 -7.35 14.58 1.35
CA HIS A 303 -6.14 14.05 0.77
C HIS A 303 -6.53 12.99 -0.26
N ILE A 304 -6.00 13.12 -1.45
CA ILE A 304 -6.15 12.16 -2.54
C ILE A 304 -4.76 11.89 -3.11
N ASP A 305 -4.65 10.90 -4.00
CA ASP A 305 -3.39 10.57 -4.65
C ASP A 305 -3.52 10.63 -6.17
N ALA A 306 -2.43 11.06 -6.82
CA ALA A 306 -2.30 11.03 -8.27
C ALA A 306 -0.85 10.75 -8.67
N ALA A 307 -0.67 10.10 -9.81
CA ALA A 307 0.65 9.92 -10.40
C ALA A 307 0.90 10.95 -11.49
N PHE A 308 2.15 11.38 -11.60
CA PHE A 308 2.60 12.32 -12.64
C PHE A 308 3.77 11.72 -13.40
N MET A 309 3.80 11.88 -14.70
CA MET A 309 4.90 11.44 -15.54
C MET A 309 4.97 12.21 -16.86
N HIS A 310 6.16 12.30 -17.42
CA HIS A 310 6.36 13.04 -18.66
C HIS A 310 5.80 12.32 -19.89
N SER A 311 5.72 10.99 -19.89
CA SER A 311 5.19 10.28 -21.05
C SER A 311 4.70 8.86 -20.75
N LEU A 312 3.53 8.52 -21.24
CA LEU A 312 3.00 7.14 -21.26
C LEU A 312 3.59 6.27 -22.38
N THR A 313 4.39 6.85 -23.27
CA THR A 313 5.11 6.11 -24.31
C THR A 313 6.53 5.82 -23.84
N PRO A 314 6.94 4.54 -23.71
CA PRO A 314 8.28 4.23 -23.24
C PRO A 314 9.32 4.70 -24.29
N PRO A 315 10.38 5.37 -23.84
CA PRO A 315 11.46 5.73 -24.76
C PRO A 315 12.14 4.45 -25.29
N LYS A 316 12.65 4.49 -26.51
CA LYS A 316 13.38 3.36 -27.08
C LYS A 316 14.58 2.99 -26.21
N ALA A 317 14.68 1.72 -25.82
CA ALA A 317 15.82 1.24 -25.05
C ALA A 317 17.06 1.04 -25.93
N ALA A 318 18.23 1.24 -25.35
CA ALA A 318 19.49 0.82 -25.98
C ALA A 318 19.52 -0.70 -26.17
N SER A 319 20.22 -1.16 -27.19
CA SER A 319 20.24 -2.58 -27.59
C SER A 319 21.02 -3.47 -26.60
N SER A 320 22.10 -2.95 -26.00
CA SER A 320 22.91 -3.75 -25.07
C SER A 320 22.56 -3.47 -23.61
N LEU A 321 22.67 -4.49 -22.75
CA LEU A 321 22.50 -4.36 -21.32
C LEU A 321 23.45 -3.31 -20.72
N ALA A 322 24.72 -3.30 -21.16
CA ALA A 322 25.71 -2.35 -20.67
C ALA A 322 25.29 -0.88 -20.93
N GLN A 323 24.78 -0.58 -22.12
CA GLN A 323 24.27 0.76 -22.44
C GLN A 323 23.04 1.12 -21.62
N ARG A 324 22.09 0.18 -21.44
CA ARG A 324 20.90 0.40 -20.58
C ARG A 324 21.27 0.65 -19.13
N LYS A 325 22.28 -0.06 -18.58
CA LYS A 325 22.83 0.21 -17.25
C LYS A 325 23.40 1.63 -17.16
N GLN A 326 24.15 2.08 -18.17
CA GLN A 326 24.70 3.44 -18.21
C GLN A 326 23.60 4.51 -18.31
N GLU A 327 22.58 4.30 -19.16
CA GLU A 327 21.42 5.19 -19.23
C GLU A 327 20.69 5.30 -17.89
N ALA A 328 20.50 4.18 -17.21
CA ALA A 328 19.83 4.14 -15.91
C ALA A 328 20.66 4.79 -14.78
N LEU A 329 21.99 4.64 -14.79
CA LEU A 329 22.87 5.36 -13.86
C LEU A 329 22.80 6.88 -14.08
N ALA A 330 22.92 7.32 -15.34
CA ALA A 330 22.83 8.74 -15.69
C ALA A 330 21.45 9.34 -15.33
N PHE A 331 20.38 8.58 -15.56
CA PHE A 331 19.03 8.96 -15.14
C PHE A 331 18.92 9.07 -13.62
N SER A 332 19.36 8.05 -12.87
CA SER A 332 19.30 8.04 -11.40
C SER A 332 20.13 9.15 -10.76
N ALA A 333 21.29 9.50 -11.35
CA ALA A 333 22.12 10.60 -10.87
C ALA A 333 21.42 11.97 -10.97
N ARG A 334 20.62 12.17 -12.03
CA ARG A 334 19.95 13.45 -12.32
C ARG A 334 18.53 13.54 -11.73
N HIS A 335 17.76 12.46 -11.83
CA HIS A 335 16.32 12.43 -11.55
C HIS A 335 15.94 11.48 -10.41
N GLY A 336 16.92 10.80 -9.80
CA GLY A 336 16.67 9.94 -8.64
C GLY A 336 16.18 10.75 -7.44
N ALA A 337 15.35 10.13 -6.61
CA ALA A 337 14.94 10.70 -5.34
C ALA A 337 16.15 11.04 -4.46
N ASP A 338 16.05 12.03 -3.59
CA ASP A 338 17.11 12.48 -2.68
C ASP A 338 17.39 11.43 -1.59
N ARG A 339 17.96 10.33 -2.02
CA ARG A 339 18.35 9.17 -1.22
C ARG A 339 19.76 8.74 -1.58
N ILE A 340 20.39 7.98 -0.71
CA ILE A 340 21.78 7.53 -0.86
C ILE A 340 22.06 6.80 -2.19
N GLY A 341 21.05 6.16 -2.79
CA GLY A 341 21.18 5.54 -4.10
C GLY A 341 21.47 6.55 -5.23
N ARG A 342 20.97 7.78 -5.15
CA ARG A 342 21.31 8.85 -6.08
C ARG A 342 22.79 9.24 -5.98
N VAL A 343 23.31 9.34 -4.75
CA VAL A 343 24.73 9.61 -4.52
C VAL A 343 25.61 8.48 -5.08
N LEU A 344 25.16 7.22 -4.90
CA LEU A 344 25.86 6.07 -5.51
C LEU A 344 25.84 6.15 -7.04
N ALA A 345 24.72 6.55 -7.65
CA ALA A 345 24.64 6.74 -9.10
C ALA A 345 25.56 7.86 -9.60
N MET A 346 25.63 8.99 -8.90
CA MET A 346 26.56 10.10 -9.19
C MET A 346 28.01 9.63 -9.12
N ALA A 347 28.39 8.93 -8.04
CA ALA A 347 29.75 8.42 -7.86
C ALA A 347 30.12 7.37 -8.93
N ALA A 348 29.21 6.48 -9.29
CA ALA A 348 29.41 5.43 -10.27
C ALA A 348 29.45 5.96 -11.72
N SER A 349 28.74 7.04 -12.04
CA SER A 349 28.78 7.71 -13.34
C SER A 349 29.94 8.71 -13.48
N GLY A 350 30.55 9.14 -12.37
CA GLY A 350 31.58 10.17 -12.35
C GLY A 350 31.06 11.60 -12.51
N ASP A 351 29.75 11.81 -12.36
CA ASP A 351 29.06 13.11 -12.45
C ASP A 351 28.50 13.48 -11.06
N VAL A 352 29.40 13.90 -10.17
CA VAL A 352 29.06 14.16 -8.75
C VAL A 352 28.69 15.65 -8.57
N ASP A 353 27.45 15.90 -8.18
CA ASP A 353 27.03 17.15 -7.56
C ASP A 353 27.38 17.09 -6.07
N GLU A 354 28.48 17.76 -5.69
CA GLU A 354 29.03 17.68 -4.33
C GLU A 354 28.07 18.20 -3.27
N GLU A 355 27.32 19.30 -3.55
CA GLU A 355 26.38 19.91 -2.59
C GLU A 355 25.17 19.00 -2.37
N ALA A 356 24.57 18.48 -3.44
CA ALA A 356 23.46 17.54 -3.33
C ALA A 356 23.92 16.22 -2.66
N ALA A 357 25.10 15.71 -3.01
CA ALA A 357 25.64 14.48 -2.41
C ALA A 357 25.88 14.63 -0.91
N GLU A 358 26.48 15.75 -0.46
CA GLU A 358 26.72 16.02 0.97
C GLU A 358 25.41 16.14 1.74
N SER A 359 24.44 16.89 1.21
CA SER A 359 23.12 17.05 1.81
C SER A 359 22.40 15.69 1.99
N ILE A 360 22.39 14.86 0.96
CA ILE A 360 21.78 13.52 1.02
C ILE A 360 22.49 12.60 2.01
N ILE A 361 23.84 12.64 2.04
CA ILE A 361 24.61 11.84 2.98
C ILE A 361 24.34 12.27 4.42
N ASP A 362 24.36 13.58 4.72
CA ASP A 362 24.09 14.08 6.07
C ASP A 362 22.67 13.74 6.55
N ALA A 363 21.67 13.84 5.69
CA ALA A 363 20.30 13.39 5.99
C ALA A 363 20.24 11.87 6.24
N THR A 364 20.95 11.07 5.43
CA THR A 364 21.05 9.61 5.60
C THR A 364 21.70 9.25 6.93
N LEU A 365 22.80 9.90 7.29
CA LEU A 365 23.50 9.69 8.55
C LEU A 365 22.63 10.08 9.75
N ALA A 366 21.88 11.18 9.65
CA ALA A 366 20.97 11.58 10.70
C ALA A 366 19.87 10.53 10.96
N SER A 367 19.32 9.91 9.91
CA SER A 367 18.34 8.82 10.02
C SER A 367 18.97 7.56 10.65
N ILE A 368 20.17 7.18 10.23
CA ILE A 368 20.93 6.05 10.77
C ILE A 368 21.26 6.25 12.25
N ASP A 369 21.76 7.43 12.62
CA ASP A 369 22.16 7.76 13.99
C ASP A 369 20.96 7.80 14.95
N ARG A 370 19.78 8.22 14.46
CA ARG A 370 18.51 8.14 15.21
C ARG A 370 17.90 6.73 15.22
N ARG A 371 18.49 5.77 14.49
CA ARG A 371 17.97 4.40 14.34
C ARG A 371 16.51 4.40 13.87
N GLU A 372 16.24 5.23 12.88
CA GLU A 372 14.91 5.29 12.27
C GLU A 372 14.57 3.97 11.58
N ASP A 373 13.29 3.65 11.54
CA ASP A 373 12.82 2.49 10.79
C ASP A 373 13.23 2.58 9.31
N CYS A 374 13.57 1.44 8.71
CA CYS A 374 14.10 1.33 7.34
C CYS A 374 15.50 1.96 7.12
N SER A 375 16.23 2.37 8.17
CA SER A 375 17.59 2.87 8.04
C SER A 375 18.59 1.81 7.56
N ASP A 376 18.30 0.53 7.73
CA ASP A 376 19.03 -0.60 7.16
C ASP A 376 19.04 -0.58 5.63
N PHE A 377 17.94 -0.17 4.98
CA PHE A 377 17.87 -0.02 3.51
C PHE A 377 18.78 1.10 3.00
N SER A 378 19.05 2.10 3.82
CA SER A 378 20.00 3.17 3.51
C SER A 378 21.44 2.80 3.87
N MET A 379 21.64 1.97 4.91
CA MET A 379 22.96 1.53 5.36
C MET A 379 23.70 0.72 4.28
N VAL A 380 23.03 -0.19 3.59
CA VAL A 380 23.66 -1.04 2.57
C VAL A 380 24.26 -0.22 1.42
N PRO A 381 23.52 0.66 0.72
CA PRO A 381 24.10 1.48 -0.34
C PRO A 381 25.10 2.52 0.18
N LEU A 382 24.99 2.99 1.43
CA LEU A 382 26.00 3.83 2.06
C LEU A 382 27.33 3.07 2.26
N LEU A 383 27.27 1.82 2.72
CA LEU A 383 28.44 0.95 2.83
C LEU A 383 29.03 0.61 1.45
N TRP A 384 28.17 0.43 0.44
CA TRP A 384 28.63 0.26 -0.94
C TRP A 384 29.40 1.49 -1.43
N LEU A 385 28.87 2.69 -1.20
CA LEU A 385 29.53 3.95 -1.54
C LEU A 385 30.90 4.05 -0.87
N LEU A 386 30.99 3.77 0.42
CA LEU A 386 32.23 3.78 1.17
C LEU A 386 33.24 2.74 0.65
N ALA A 387 32.77 1.51 0.35
CA ALA A 387 33.65 0.42 -0.08
C ALA A 387 34.17 0.59 -1.52
N ALA A 388 33.36 1.13 -2.44
CA ALA A 388 33.68 1.21 -3.86
C ALA A 388 34.10 2.61 -4.34
N HIS A 389 33.67 3.66 -3.66
CA HIS A 389 33.80 5.05 -4.14
C HIS A 389 34.30 6.01 -3.04
N GLU A 390 35.04 5.53 -2.03
CA GLU A 390 35.56 6.37 -0.94
C GLU A 390 36.34 7.58 -1.46
N GLN A 391 37.09 7.41 -2.55
CA GLN A 391 37.86 8.49 -3.19
C GLN A 391 37.00 9.63 -3.75
N ALA A 392 35.70 9.42 -3.95
CA ALA A 392 34.74 10.45 -4.35
C ALA A 392 34.16 11.22 -3.15
N LEU A 393 34.51 10.83 -1.92
CA LEU A 393 34.04 11.46 -0.68
C LEU A 393 35.10 12.36 -0.07
N ALA A 394 34.68 13.47 0.54
CA ALA A 394 35.59 14.23 1.40
C ALA A 394 36.07 13.35 2.59
N PRO A 395 37.34 13.46 3.02
CA PRO A 395 37.84 12.67 4.17
C PRO A 395 37.01 12.83 5.45
N SER A 396 36.47 14.02 5.70
CA SER A 396 35.55 14.30 6.81
C SER A 396 34.25 13.51 6.69
N THR A 397 33.67 13.44 5.52
CA THR A 397 32.43 12.70 5.22
C THR A 397 32.66 11.19 5.37
N ALA A 398 33.76 10.64 4.84
CA ALA A 398 34.12 9.25 5.05
C ALA A 398 34.31 8.91 6.54
N ALA A 399 34.88 9.81 7.34
CA ALA A 399 35.03 9.65 8.79
C ALA A 399 33.66 9.66 9.52
N LYS A 400 32.75 10.58 9.16
CA LYS A 400 31.37 10.59 9.69
C LYS A 400 30.66 9.25 9.41
N ILE A 401 30.74 8.76 8.15
CA ILE A 401 30.13 7.46 7.77
C ILE A 401 30.68 6.32 8.64
N ARG A 402 32.00 6.23 8.82
CA ARG A 402 32.61 5.19 9.66
C ARG A 402 32.16 5.28 11.13
N ALA A 403 31.99 6.48 11.65
CA ALA A 403 31.50 6.70 13.02
C ALA A 403 30.07 6.18 13.17
N SER A 404 29.14 6.56 12.29
CA SER A 404 27.76 6.08 12.29
C SER A 404 27.67 4.56 12.11
N VAL A 405 28.44 3.99 11.16
CA VAL A 405 28.52 2.54 10.91
C VAL A 405 28.94 1.78 12.17
N SER A 406 29.94 2.25 12.90
CA SER A 406 30.44 1.57 14.12
C SER A 406 29.52 1.76 15.34
N ALA A 407 28.60 2.72 15.30
CA ALA A 407 27.65 3.01 16.39
C ALA A 407 26.24 2.40 16.14
N TYR A 408 25.96 1.90 14.94
CA TYR A 408 24.67 1.40 14.56
C TYR A 408 24.28 0.10 15.29
N ARG A 409 23.00 -0.08 15.55
CA ARG A 409 22.43 -1.31 16.05
C ARG A 409 22.05 -2.22 14.88
N TYR A 410 22.79 -3.32 14.70
CA TYR A 410 22.60 -4.21 13.54
C TYR A 410 21.55 -5.27 13.73
N TRP A 411 21.17 -5.60 14.96
CA TRP A 411 20.16 -6.63 15.17
C TRP A 411 19.50 -6.55 16.54
N VAL A 412 18.40 -7.27 16.70
CA VAL A 412 17.61 -7.33 17.93
C VAL A 412 18.36 -7.90 19.14
N ASP A 413 19.45 -8.65 18.93
CA ASP A 413 20.34 -9.16 20.01
C ASP A 413 21.30 -8.08 20.58
N GLU A 414 21.28 -6.89 20.03
CA GLU A 414 22.00 -5.73 20.55
C GLU A 414 21.05 -4.84 21.37
N PRO A 415 21.48 -4.21 22.47
CA PRO A 415 20.63 -3.36 23.28
C PRO A 415 20.06 -2.18 22.47
N GLY A 416 18.78 -1.89 22.64
CA GLY A 416 18.14 -0.75 22.00
C GLY A 416 16.66 -0.63 22.34
N ASN A 417 16.12 0.58 22.19
CA ASN A 417 14.72 0.89 22.28
C ASN A 417 14.36 1.78 21.10
N ASP A 418 14.33 1.20 19.95
CA ASP A 418 13.98 1.84 18.68
C ASP A 418 12.84 1.07 18.02
N VAL A 419 12.31 1.61 16.92
CA VAL A 419 11.20 0.99 16.19
C VAL A 419 11.65 0.30 14.91
N MET A 420 12.97 0.09 14.75
CA MET A 420 13.49 -0.64 13.59
C MET A 420 12.85 -2.01 13.49
N TRP A 421 12.41 -2.36 12.28
CA TRP A 421 11.72 -3.60 12.02
C TRP A 421 12.70 -4.71 11.66
N PHE A 422 12.74 -5.78 12.45
CA PHE A 422 13.71 -6.87 12.28
C PHE A 422 13.09 -8.17 11.71
N TRP A 423 11.76 -8.20 11.48
CA TRP A 423 11.05 -9.46 11.31
C TRP A 423 10.64 -9.80 9.89
N SER A 424 10.73 -8.87 8.93
CA SER A 424 10.47 -9.19 7.53
C SER A 424 11.72 -9.75 6.85
N GLU A 425 11.52 -10.50 5.76
CA GLU A 425 12.61 -11.12 5.02
C GLU A 425 13.61 -10.12 4.46
N ASN A 426 13.14 -8.95 4.00
CA ASN A 426 13.98 -7.88 3.47
C ASN A 426 14.82 -7.18 4.55
N HIS A 427 14.25 -6.89 5.72
CA HIS A 427 14.99 -6.32 6.84
C HIS A 427 16.05 -7.29 7.37
N VAL A 428 15.72 -8.59 7.52
CA VAL A 428 16.70 -9.61 7.90
C VAL A 428 17.90 -9.61 6.96
N LEU A 429 17.62 -9.60 5.64
CA LEU A 429 18.64 -9.56 4.61
C LEU A 429 19.50 -8.27 4.72
N CYS A 430 18.87 -7.10 4.76
CA CYS A 430 19.57 -5.80 4.74
C CYS A 430 20.37 -5.56 6.02
N PHE A 431 19.85 -5.90 7.21
CA PHE A 431 20.62 -5.81 8.46
C PHE A 431 21.86 -6.68 8.44
N HIS A 432 21.74 -7.94 7.99
CA HIS A 432 22.88 -8.85 8.05
C HIS A 432 23.92 -8.59 6.96
N ILE A 433 23.52 -8.15 5.77
CA ILE A 433 24.52 -7.72 4.78
C ILE A 433 25.20 -6.41 5.19
N SER A 434 24.48 -5.47 5.80
CA SER A 434 25.09 -4.28 6.40
C SER A 434 26.12 -4.66 7.47
N GLN A 435 25.75 -5.57 8.37
CA GLN A 435 26.61 -6.08 9.43
C GLN A 435 27.87 -6.75 8.87
N LEU A 436 27.71 -7.54 7.79
CA LEU A 436 28.83 -8.21 7.11
C LEU A 436 29.82 -7.19 6.51
N ILE A 437 29.31 -6.26 5.67
CA ILE A 437 30.17 -5.28 4.99
C ILE A 437 30.83 -4.34 6.01
N ALA A 438 30.09 -3.85 6.99
CA ALA A 438 30.61 -3.01 8.05
C ALA A 438 31.76 -3.72 8.82
N GLY A 439 31.57 -5.00 9.14
CA GLY A 439 32.58 -5.81 9.81
C GLY A 439 33.83 -6.06 8.95
N GLN A 440 33.66 -6.20 7.64
CA GLN A 440 34.79 -6.34 6.70
C GLN A 440 35.57 -5.03 6.53
N LEU A 441 34.88 -3.89 6.48
CA LEU A 441 35.52 -2.57 6.34
C LEU A 441 36.21 -2.11 7.62
N LEU A 442 35.72 -2.50 8.79
CA LEU A 442 36.20 -2.07 10.11
C LEU A 442 36.51 -3.27 11.02
N PRO A 443 37.38 -4.24 10.61
CA PRO A 443 37.50 -5.54 11.27
C PRO A 443 37.98 -5.47 12.72
N GLU A 444 38.84 -4.50 13.05
CA GLU A 444 39.44 -4.33 14.38
C GLU A 444 38.69 -3.31 15.26
N THR A 445 37.71 -2.58 14.68
CA THR A 445 36.92 -1.58 15.41
C THR A 445 35.91 -2.29 16.32
N VAL A 446 35.76 -1.81 17.55
CA VAL A 446 34.72 -2.27 18.46
C VAL A 446 33.44 -1.47 18.16
N PHE A 447 32.36 -2.16 17.81
CA PHE A 447 31.08 -1.59 17.54
C PHE A 447 30.36 -1.28 18.84
N SER A 448 30.00 0.00 19.05
CA SER A 448 29.57 0.48 20.37
C SER A 448 28.22 -0.10 20.83
N ALA A 449 27.29 -0.41 19.90
CA ALA A 449 26.00 -0.99 20.25
C ALA A 449 26.11 -2.43 20.77
N SER A 450 27.01 -3.23 20.19
CA SER A 450 27.15 -4.66 20.51
C SER A 450 28.33 -5.00 21.42
N GLY A 451 29.33 -4.15 21.48
CA GLY A 451 30.65 -4.47 22.09
C GLY A 451 31.48 -5.47 21.31
N ARG A 452 31.07 -5.89 20.13
CA ARG A 452 31.77 -6.83 19.25
C ARG A 452 32.76 -6.12 18.36
N THR A 453 33.87 -6.79 18.00
CA THR A 453 34.75 -6.32 16.93
C THR A 453 34.09 -6.49 15.58
N GLY A 454 34.52 -5.73 14.57
CA GLY A 454 33.99 -5.88 13.20
C GLY A 454 34.16 -7.30 12.66
N ARG A 455 35.26 -8.00 12.97
CA ARG A 455 35.43 -9.41 12.60
C ARG A 455 34.34 -10.31 13.19
N GLN A 456 34.03 -10.13 14.48
CA GLN A 456 32.92 -10.86 15.13
C GLN A 456 31.57 -10.53 14.54
N GLN A 457 31.34 -9.26 14.16
CA GLN A 457 30.10 -8.85 13.45
C GLN A 457 29.95 -9.57 12.09
N ALA A 458 31.04 -9.62 11.29
CA ALA A 458 31.06 -10.29 9.99
C ALA A 458 30.81 -11.80 10.11
N GLU A 459 31.47 -12.48 11.07
CA GLU A 459 31.27 -13.91 11.32
C GLU A 459 29.81 -14.25 11.67
N LEU A 460 29.23 -13.47 12.58
CA LEU A 460 27.85 -13.64 13.01
C LEU A 460 26.86 -13.38 11.86
N ALA A 461 27.09 -12.32 11.08
CA ALA A 461 26.29 -11.98 9.91
C ALA A 461 26.32 -13.09 8.86
N THR A 462 27.50 -13.64 8.57
CA THR A 462 27.66 -14.75 7.61
C THR A 462 26.81 -15.94 8.02
N ALA A 463 26.83 -16.36 9.29
CA ALA A 463 26.02 -17.47 9.77
C ALA A 463 24.51 -17.21 9.69
N ARG A 464 24.08 -15.95 9.88
CA ARG A 464 22.68 -15.54 9.77
C ARG A 464 22.21 -15.48 8.32
N LEU A 465 23.06 -15.02 7.40
CA LEU A 465 22.78 -14.99 5.97
C LEU A 465 22.61 -16.40 5.39
N HIS A 466 23.43 -17.38 5.80
CA HIS A 466 23.21 -18.78 5.41
C HIS A 466 21.83 -19.28 5.80
N ARG A 467 21.39 -19.02 7.04
CA ARG A 467 20.02 -19.41 7.48
C ARG A 467 18.92 -18.69 6.72
N TRP A 468 19.11 -17.40 6.36
CA TRP A 468 18.18 -16.69 5.50
C TRP A 468 18.04 -17.37 4.16
N PHE A 469 19.15 -17.72 3.49
CA PHE A 469 19.11 -18.44 2.23
C PHE A 469 18.51 -19.84 2.35
N ASP A 470 18.80 -20.59 3.42
CA ASP A 470 18.18 -21.91 3.65
C ASP A 470 16.66 -21.82 3.65
N SER A 471 16.10 -20.74 4.22
CA SER A 471 14.67 -20.51 4.24
C SER A 471 14.11 -20.11 2.87
N VAL A 472 14.70 -19.13 2.19
CA VAL A 472 14.15 -18.62 0.91
C VAL A 472 14.36 -19.61 -0.25
N GLU A 473 15.40 -20.41 -0.23
CA GLU A 473 15.61 -21.46 -1.23
C GLU A 473 14.60 -22.61 -1.06
N ALA A 474 14.23 -22.93 0.18
CA ALA A 474 13.25 -23.97 0.47
C ALA A 474 11.80 -23.51 0.22
N HIS A 475 11.47 -22.26 0.55
CA HIS A 475 10.10 -21.78 0.62
C HIS A 475 9.78 -20.61 -0.34
N GLY A 476 10.78 -19.95 -0.90
CA GLY A 476 10.60 -18.69 -1.63
C GLY A 476 10.36 -17.49 -0.70
N LEU A 477 10.08 -16.34 -1.32
CA LEU A 477 9.85 -15.08 -0.61
C LEU A 477 8.39 -14.98 -0.15
N ALA A 478 8.14 -14.54 1.07
CA ALA A 478 6.80 -14.34 1.61
C ALA A 478 6.08 -13.14 0.96
N GLU A 479 6.83 -12.16 0.50
CA GLU A 479 6.34 -10.98 -0.22
C GLU A 479 6.45 -11.18 -1.75
N TRP A 480 5.90 -12.29 -2.26
CA TRP A 480 6.01 -12.73 -3.66
C TRP A 480 5.58 -11.64 -4.65
N ASN A 481 6.31 -11.50 -5.74
CA ASN A 481 6.09 -10.55 -6.85
C ASN A 481 5.86 -9.11 -6.39
N SER A 482 6.25 -8.75 -5.18
CA SER A 482 5.99 -7.41 -4.65
C SER A 482 6.77 -6.37 -5.43
N ALA A 483 6.04 -5.43 -6.04
CA ALA A 483 6.64 -4.32 -6.76
C ALA A 483 7.40 -3.37 -5.83
N ALA A 484 6.99 -3.27 -4.58
CA ALA A 484 7.64 -2.44 -3.57
C ALA A 484 8.83 -3.16 -2.89
N TYR A 485 8.77 -4.49 -2.71
CA TYR A 485 9.76 -5.20 -1.86
C TYR A 485 10.83 -5.98 -2.62
N TYR A 486 10.58 -6.46 -3.84
CA TYR A 486 11.68 -7.00 -4.65
C TYR A 486 12.81 -5.97 -4.90
N PRO A 487 12.52 -4.67 -5.15
CA PRO A 487 13.57 -3.66 -5.19
C PRO A 487 14.34 -3.50 -3.88
N VAL A 488 13.72 -3.76 -2.74
CA VAL A 488 14.38 -3.74 -1.43
C VAL A 488 15.25 -4.98 -1.23
N ASP A 489 14.74 -6.18 -1.57
CA ASP A 489 15.55 -7.42 -1.54
C ASP A 489 16.79 -7.30 -2.44
N PHE A 490 16.65 -6.63 -3.58
CA PHE A 490 17.75 -6.34 -4.48
C PHE A 490 18.89 -5.53 -3.83
N ILE A 491 18.58 -4.64 -2.86
CA ILE A 491 19.60 -3.90 -2.10
C ILE A 491 20.57 -4.90 -1.46
N GLY A 492 20.03 -5.88 -0.73
CA GLY A 492 20.86 -6.89 -0.06
C GLY A 492 21.50 -7.87 -1.04
N LEU A 493 20.76 -8.35 -2.03
CA LEU A 493 21.24 -9.37 -2.96
C LEU A 493 22.36 -8.88 -3.89
N PHE A 494 22.27 -7.65 -4.43
CA PHE A 494 23.37 -7.08 -5.23
C PHE A 494 24.61 -6.82 -4.39
N ALA A 495 24.42 -6.41 -3.13
CA ALA A 495 25.56 -6.22 -2.22
C ALA A 495 26.23 -7.57 -1.86
N LEU A 496 25.46 -8.63 -1.63
CA LEU A 496 25.99 -9.98 -1.40
C LEU A 496 26.72 -10.54 -2.62
N GLU A 497 26.15 -10.38 -3.81
CA GLU A 497 26.79 -10.84 -5.06
C GLU A 497 28.17 -10.22 -5.26
N ARG A 498 28.35 -8.98 -4.78
CA ARG A 498 29.60 -8.23 -4.94
C ARG A 498 30.60 -8.41 -3.81
N TRP A 499 30.15 -8.47 -2.55
CA TRP A 499 31.02 -8.32 -1.38
C TRP A 499 31.13 -9.57 -0.49
N ALA A 500 30.22 -10.56 -0.66
CA ALA A 500 30.27 -11.76 0.15
C ALA A 500 31.29 -12.78 -0.38
N GLU A 501 31.64 -13.73 0.48
CA GLU A 501 32.44 -14.89 0.09
C GLU A 501 31.75 -15.68 -1.03
N PRO A 502 32.49 -16.44 -1.85
CA PRO A 502 32.00 -17.07 -3.08
C PRO A 502 30.72 -17.90 -2.93
N ASP A 503 30.54 -18.59 -1.81
CA ASP A 503 29.36 -19.41 -1.55
C ASP A 503 28.10 -18.56 -1.39
N LEU A 504 28.12 -17.55 -0.52
CA LEU A 504 27.01 -16.62 -0.35
C LEU A 504 26.76 -15.79 -1.61
N ALA A 505 27.81 -15.38 -2.31
CA ALA A 505 27.68 -14.65 -3.59
C ALA A 505 26.98 -15.49 -4.65
N ALA A 506 27.29 -16.79 -4.73
CA ALA A 506 26.62 -17.71 -5.65
C ALA A 506 25.12 -17.90 -5.31
N ARG A 507 24.79 -18.04 -4.02
CA ARG A 507 23.39 -18.11 -3.55
C ARG A 507 22.63 -16.81 -3.87
N ALA A 508 23.25 -15.65 -3.64
CA ALA A 508 22.66 -14.36 -4.01
C ALA A 508 22.39 -14.26 -5.52
N ARG A 509 23.32 -14.71 -6.35
CA ARG A 509 23.14 -14.76 -7.81
C ARG A 509 21.96 -15.67 -8.21
N GLY A 510 21.84 -16.84 -7.60
CA GLY A 510 20.70 -17.76 -7.84
C GLY A 510 19.36 -17.13 -7.48
N GLN A 511 19.30 -16.39 -6.37
CA GLN A 511 18.09 -15.69 -5.96
C GLN A 511 17.78 -14.50 -6.87
N LEU A 512 18.78 -13.74 -7.31
CA LEU A 512 18.64 -12.69 -8.32
C LEU A 512 18.07 -13.24 -9.63
N ASP A 513 18.63 -14.36 -10.13
CA ASP A 513 18.14 -15.01 -11.34
C ASP A 513 16.66 -15.43 -11.23
N LEU A 514 16.25 -15.91 -10.04
CA LEU A 514 14.86 -16.26 -9.75
C LEU A 514 13.94 -15.03 -9.74
N ILE A 515 14.32 -13.95 -9.03
CA ILE A 515 13.50 -12.73 -8.97
C ILE A 515 13.40 -12.08 -10.37
N PHE A 516 14.48 -12.00 -11.14
CA PHE A 516 14.40 -11.49 -12.53
C PHE A 516 13.54 -12.37 -13.43
N ARG A 517 13.50 -13.68 -13.20
CA ARG A 517 12.55 -14.57 -13.88
C ARG A 517 11.11 -14.25 -13.54
N MET A 518 10.79 -13.99 -12.25
CA MET A 518 9.46 -13.55 -11.85
C MET A 518 9.08 -12.21 -12.50
N ILE A 519 9.99 -11.24 -12.50
CA ILE A 519 9.77 -9.94 -13.16
C ILE A 519 9.50 -10.15 -14.66
N ALA A 520 10.29 -10.97 -15.36
CA ALA A 520 10.10 -11.24 -16.77
C ALA A 520 8.74 -11.89 -17.07
N LEU A 521 8.34 -12.91 -16.29
CA LEU A 521 7.05 -13.58 -16.42
C LEU A 521 5.90 -12.60 -16.24
N HIS A 522 5.97 -11.73 -15.23
CA HIS A 522 4.90 -10.79 -14.89
C HIS A 522 4.96 -9.44 -15.62
N THR A 523 5.93 -9.20 -16.49
CA THR A 523 5.99 -7.97 -17.29
C THR A 523 5.22 -8.13 -18.59
N LEU A 524 4.20 -7.31 -18.84
CA LEU A 524 3.47 -7.22 -20.10
C LEU A 524 3.54 -5.79 -20.66
N ALA A 525 3.99 -5.65 -21.90
CA ALA A 525 4.17 -4.36 -22.59
C ALA A 525 4.98 -3.34 -21.75
N GLY A 526 6.04 -3.83 -21.06
CA GLY A 526 6.95 -2.99 -20.27
C GLY A 526 6.46 -2.63 -18.87
N VAL A 527 5.29 -3.08 -18.45
CA VAL A 527 4.77 -2.85 -17.10
C VAL A 527 4.75 -4.16 -16.32
N PRO A 528 5.56 -4.30 -15.26
CA PRO A 528 5.42 -5.39 -14.30
C PRO A 528 4.10 -5.28 -13.55
N ALA A 529 3.35 -6.38 -13.47
CA ALA A 529 2.03 -6.45 -12.85
C ALA A 529 1.80 -7.86 -12.29
N GLY A 530 0.56 -8.21 -11.93
CA GLY A 530 0.17 -9.53 -11.45
C GLY A 530 -0.13 -9.54 -9.95
N SER A 531 -0.46 -10.72 -9.44
CA SER A 531 -0.70 -10.95 -8.04
C SER A 531 0.57 -10.72 -7.20
N GLN A 532 0.40 -10.14 -6.00
CA GLN A 532 1.52 -9.74 -5.14
C GLN A 532 1.23 -10.14 -3.69
N GLY A 533 2.26 -10.57 -2.98
CA GLY A 533 2.18 -10.85 -1.53
C GLY A 533 2.07 -9.59 -0.71
N ARG A 534 2.59 -8.50 -1.23
CA ARG A 534 2.58 -7.18 -0.62
C ARG A 534 2.37 -6.11 -1.67
N ALA A 535 1.18 -5.53 -1.74
CA ALA A 535 0.82 -4.51 -2.71
C ALA A 535 0.45 -3.18 -2.03
N TYR A 536 0.68 -2.09 -2.74
CA TYR A 536 0.26 -0.74 -2.37
C TYR A 536 -0.52 -0.11 -3.52
N ASP A 537 -1.39 0.84 -3.22
CA ASP A 537 -2.19 1.55 -4.22
C ASP A 537 -1.30 2.19 -5.29
N LYS A 538 -0.19 2.79 -4.89
CA LYS A 538 0.81 3.37 -5.79
C LYS A 538 1.34 2.37 -6.83
N GLU A 539 1.52 1.09 -6.47
CA GLU A 539 2.03 0.05 -7.36
C GLU A 539 0.93 -0.51 -8.28
N LEU A 540 -0.30 -0.48 -7.83
CA LEU A 540 -1.42 -1.01 -8.59
C LEU A 540 -1.99 0.02 -9.58
N ARG A 541 -2.08 1.30 -9.16
CA ARG A 541 -2.73 2.38 -9.92
C ARG A 541 -1.78 3.23 -10.76
N ALA A 542 -0.49 3.25 -10.44
CA ALA A 542 0.47 4.13 -11.10
C ALA A 542 1.00 3.60 -12.45
N GLY A 543 0.58 2.42 -12.91
CA GLY A 543 0.98 1.86 -14.21
C GLY A 543 2.50 1.76 -14.39
N PRO A 544 3.09 2.55 -15.32
CA PRO A 544 4.51 2.47 -15.61
C PRO A 544 5.45 2.99 -14.51
N LEU A 545 4.90 3.64 -13.48
CA LEU A 545 5.70 4.15 -12.34
C LEU A 545 5.89 3.11 -11.22
N THR A 546 5.46 1.86 -11.40
CA THR A 546 5.79 0.78 -10.45
C THR A 546 7.31 0.67 -10.24
N GLU A 547 7.73 0.42 -9.00
CA GLU A 547 9.16 0.36 -8.65
C GLU A 547 9.93 -0.76 -9.36
N LEU A 548 9.25 -1.76 -9.94
CA LEU A 548 9.89 -2.80 -10.76
C LEU A 548 10.10 -2.40 -12.24
N ALA A 549 9.46 -1.34 -12.73
CA ALA A 549 9.57 -0.95 -14.14
C ALA A 549 11.01 -0.64 -14.57
N PRO A 550 11.85 0.07 -13.79
CA PRO A 550 13.25 0.32 -14.16
C PRO A 550 14.08 -0.95 -14.30
N PHE A 551 13.82 -1.98 -13.49
CA PHE A 551 14.52 -3.26 -13.58
C PHE A 551 14.15 -4.02 -14.85
N ALA A 552 12.86 -4.04 -15.22
CA ALA A 552 12.42 -4.59 -16.50
C ALA A 552 13.02 -3.82 -17.68
N ARG A 553 13.08 -2.49 -17.59
CA ARG A 553 13.70 -1.61 -18.59
C ARG A 553 15.16 -1.93 -18.80
N VAL A 554 15.94 -2.03 -17.73
CA VAL A 554 17.38 -2.32 -17.84
C VAL A 554 17.62 -3.76 -18.26
N ALA A 555 16.96 -4.72 -17.64
CA ALA A 555 17.20 -6.15 -17.92
C ALA A 555 16.72 -6.57 -19.32
N PHE A 556 15.50 -6.17 -19.69
CA PHE A 556 14.81 -6.70 -20.89
C PHE A 556 14.62 -5.69 -22.01
N GLY A 557 14.97 -4.41 -21.80
CA GLY A 557 14.86 -3.37 -22.81
C GLY A 557 13.43 -2.89 -23.09
N THR A 558 12.52 -3.05 -22.14
CA THR A 558 11.11 -2.65 -22.28
C THR A 558 10.61 -1.94 -21.02
N GLY A 559 9.84 -0.85 -21.17
CA GLY A 559 9.28 -0.07 -20.08
C GLY A 559 9.98 1.26 -19.82
N TRP A 560 9.88 1.77 -18.62
CA TRP A 560 10.26 3.13 -18.22
C TRP A 560 11.37 3.10 -17.16
N LEU A 561 12.11 4.21 -17.07
CA LEU A 561 12.89 4.56 -15.88
C LEU A 561 12.03 5.47 -15.01
N ASN A 562 12.22 5.41 -13.72
CA ASN A 562 11.62 6.31 -12.73
C ASN A 562 12.63 6.60 -11.62
N GLY A 563 12.33 7.52 -10.71
CA GLY A 563 13.22 7.98 -9.65
C GLY A 563 13.60 6.93 -8.59
N GLY A 564 13.11 5.74 -8.72
CA GLY A 564 13.37 4.47 -8.08
C GLY A 564 14.10 4.43 -6.74
N VAL A 565 14.27 3.21 -6.27
CA VAL A 565 14.99 2.88 -5.03
C VAL A 565 16.50 2.72 -5.29
N ALA A 566 17.26 2.72 -4.20
CA ALA A 566 18.73 2.63 -4.21
C ALA A 566 19.29 1.39 -4.94
N SER A 567 18.52 0.31 -5.06
CA SER A 567 18.97 -0.93 -5.70
C SER A 567 19.14 -0.82 -7.21
N LEU A 568 18.46 0.09 -7.89
CA LEU A 568 18.68 0.29 -9.33
C LEU A 568 20.12 0.76 -9.65
N PRO A 569 20.68 1.78 -8.96
CA PRO A 569 22.09 2.12 -9.12
C PRO A 569 23.04 0.96 -8.76
N MET A 570 22.72 0.15 -7.75
CA MET A 570 23.51 -1.01 -7.38
C MET A 570 23.51 -2.08 -8.48
N PHE A 571 22.36 -2.36 -9.09
CA PHE A 571 22.25 -3.23 -10.26
C PHE A 571 23.10 -2.73 -11.43
N CYS A 572 23.05 -1.43 -11.70
CA CYS A 572 23.74 -0.82 -12.84
C CYS A 572 25.25 -0.71 -12.64
N ALA A 573 25.71 -0.39 -11.43
CA ALA A 573 27.12 -0.31 -11.06
C ALA A 573 27.75 -1.69 -10.78
N GLY A 574 26.94 -2.71 -10.55
CA GLY A 574 27.36 -4.08 -10.26
C GLY A 574 27.68 -4.90 -11.52
N SER A 575 28.33 -6.05 -11.30
CA SER A 575 28.70 -7.02 -12.33
C SER A 575 27.57 -7.97 -12.72
N TYR A 576 26.51 -8.07 -11.94
CA TYR A 576 25.41 -8.99 -12.18
C TYR A 576 24.72 -8.71 -13.54
N GLU A 577 24.51 -9.77 -14.30
CA GLU A 577 23.74 -9.79 -15.54
C GLU A 577 22.62 -10.84 -15.44
N PRO A 578 21.34 -10.46 -15.62
CA PRO A 578 20.26 -11.44 -15.66
C PRO A 578 20.42 -12.44 -16.81
N PRO A 579 19.95 -13.68 -16.66
CA PRO A 579 19.96 -14.67 -17.74
C PRO A 579 19.28 -14.13 -19.00
N ARG A 580 19.94 -14.27 -20.15
CA ARG A 580 19.54 -13.64 -21.44
C ARG A 580 18.23 -14.20 -21.98
N ASP A 581 17.92 -15.48 -21.66
CA ASP A 581 16.71 -16.15 -22.09
C ASP A 581 15.43 -15.60 -21.41
N LEU A 582 15.57 -14.83 -20.33
CA LEU A 582 14.41 -14.26 -19.63
C LEU A 582 13.67 -13.20 -20.46
N ALA A 583 14.36 -12.52 -21.37
CA ALA A 583 13.75 -11.50 -22.23
C ALA A 583 12.56 -12.05 -23.06
N GLN A 584 12.56 -13.35 -23.44
CA GLN A 584 11.47 -13.98 -24.16
C GLN A 584 10.15 -14.04 -23.35
N TYR A 585 10.22 -13.97 -22.01
CA TYR A 585 9.04 -13.95 -21.16
C TYR A 585 8.51 -12.53 -20.95
N ALA A 586 9.39 -11.54 -20.90
CA ALA A 586 9.02 -10.12 -20.80
C ALA A 586 8.45 -9.55 -22.11
N GLN A 587 8.93 -10.06 -23.24
CA GLN A 587 8.50 -9.71 -24.60
C GLN A 587 8.12 -11.00 -25.32
N LEU A 588 6.89 -11.48 -25.05
CA LEU A 588 6.38 -12.71 -25.65
C LEU A 588 6.01 -12.45 -27.11
N ASP A 589 6.75 -13.10 -28.02
CA ASP A 589 6.57 -12.94 -29.47
C ASP A 589 5.70 -14.06 -30.06
N GLY A 590 4.94 -13.69 -31.10
CA GLY A 590 4.12 -14.63 -31.88
C GLY A 590 2.89 -15.17 -31.14
N PRO A 591 2.25 -16.22 -31.61
CA PRO A 591 1.01 -16.75 -31.05
C PRO A 591 1.22 -17.66 -29.82
N ARG A 592 2.33 -17.52 -29.12
CA ARG A 592 2.66 -18.37 -27.97
C ARG A 592 1.96 -17.86 -26.72
N ASN A 593 1.22 -18.75 -26.06
CA ASN A 593 0.74 -18.52 -24.71
C ASN A 593 1.60 -19.31 -23.72
N ILE A 594 1.78 -18.79 -22.53
CA ILE A 594 2.51 -19.44 -21.45
C ILE A 594 1.63 -19.55 -20.20
N GLU A 595 1.82 -20.63 -19.45
CA GLU A 595 1.34 -20.75 -18.08
C GLU A 595 2.55 -20.99 -17.18
N ALA A 596 2.61 -20.28 -16.05
CA ALA A 596 3.61 -20.52 -15.02
C ALA A 596 2.92 -20.85 -13.69
N ARG A 597 3.47 -21.83 -12.95
CA ARG A 597 2.99 -22.25 -11.63
C ARG A 597 4.16 -22.38 -10.67
N TYR A 598 4.00 -21.85 -9.48
CA TYR A 598 5.01 -21.87 -8.42
C TYR A 598 4.36 -21.60 -7.05
N SER A 599 5.09 -21.85 -5.98
CA SER A 599 4.66 -21.53 -4.61
C SER A 599 5.67 -20.67 -3.91
N GLN A 600 5.22 -19.76 -3.03
CA GLN A 600 6.08 -18.82 -2.34
C GLN A 600 5.67 -18.65 -0.87
N GLY A 601 6.66 -18.48 0.00
CA GLY A 601 6.51 -18.19 1.42
C GLY A 601 6.39 -19.41 2.31
N LEU A 602 6.67 -19.25 3.61
CA LEU A 602 6.56 -20.30 4.64
C LEU A 602 5.14 -20.85 4.78
N GLU A 603 4.12 -20.01 4.64
CA GLU A 603 2.73 -20.42 4.44
C GLU A 603 2.44 -20.31 2.94
N PRO A 604 2.53 -21.41 2.19
CA PRO A 604 2.65 -21.34 0.74
C PRO A 604 1.49 -20.62 0.07
N ALA A 605 1.82 -19.56 -0.66
CA ALA A 605 0.94 -18.96 -1.65
C ALA A 605 1.18 -19.68 -2.98
N LYS A 606 0.14 -20.27 -3.52
CA LYS A 606 0.18 -21.00 -4.79
C LYS A 606 -0.18 -20.06 -5.93
N LEU A 607 0.79 -19.75 -6.80
CA LEU A 607 0.66 -18.75 -7.84
C LEU A 607 0.47 -19.39 -9.21
N VAL A 608 -0.43 -18.80 -9.98
CA VAL A 608 -0.68 -19.15 -11.38
C VAL A 608 -0.65 -17.89 -12.22
N LEU A 609 0.08 -17.95 -13.32
CA LEU A 609 0.11 -16.94 -14.35
C LEU A 609 -0.30 -17.59 -15.68
N PHE A 610 -1.24 -16.96 -16.38
CA PHE A 610 -1.47 -17.20 -17.80
C PHE A 610 -1.19 -15.91 -18.57
N LYS A 611 -0.43 -16.00 -19.65
CA LYS A 611 0.01 -14.85 -20.42
C LYS A 611 0.00 -15.13 -21.92
N THR A 612 -0.57 -14.21 -22.65
CA THR A 612 -0.48 -14.09 -24.12
C THR A 612 0.37 -12.86 -24.46
N PRO A 613 0.70 -12.59 -25.72
CA PRO A 613 1.34 -11.31 -26.10
C PRO A 613 0.50 -10.08 -25.73
N SER A 614 -0.81 -10.22 -25.53
CA SER A 614 -1.73 -9.09 -25.37
C SER A 614 -2.47 -9.05 -24.04
N SER A 615 -2.52 -10.14 -23.29
CA SER A 615 -3.24 -10.22 -22.02
C SER A 615 -2.50 -11.08 -21.02
N GLN A 616 -2.70 -10.77 -19.74
CA GLN A 616 -2.12 -11.51 -18.62
C GLN A 616 -3.17 -11.64 -17.53
N LEU A 617 -3.34 -12.87 -17.00
CA LEU A 617 -4.15 -13.19 -15.83
C LEU A 617 -3.25 -13.84 -14.79
N SER A 618 -3.18 -13.26 -13.61
CA SER A 618 -2.36 -13.75 -12.50
C SER A 618 -3.19 -13.90 -11.24
N THR A 619 -3.07 -15.05 -10.57
CA THR A 619 -3.83 -15.32 -9.34
C THR A 619 -2.98 -15.97 -8.28
N VAL A 620 -3.47 -15.87 -7.04
CA VAL A 620 -3.00 -16.66 -5.90
C VAL A 620 -4.09 -17.65 -5.55
N VAL A 621 -3.78 -18.91 -5.72
CA VAL A 621 -4.69 -20.03 -5.51
C VAL A 621 -4.50 -20.59 -4.10
N ASP A 622 -5.56 -20.69 -3.32
CA ASP A 622 -5.54 -21.39 -2.03
C ASP A 622 -4.54 -20.80 -1.02
N HIS A 623 -4.69 -19.49 -0.70
CA HIS A 623 -3.87 -18.85 0.30
C HIS A 623 -4.71 -18.25 1.44
N LYS A 624 -4.62 -18.82 2.64
CA LYS A 624 -5.26 -18.28 3.88
C LYS A 624 -6.75 -17.95 3.72
N THR A 625 -7.48 -18.68 2.90
CA THR A 625 -8.88 -18.40 2.56
C THR A 625 -9.74 -18.20 3.81
N GLY A 626 -10.57 -17.17 3.82
CA GLY A 626 -11.48 -16.83 4.91
C GLY A 626 -10.81 -16.19 6.12
N ARG A 627 -9.49 -16.03 6.13
CA ARG A 627 -8.76 -15.32 7.19
C ARG A 627 -8.70 -13.82 6.88
N LYS A 628 -8.51 -13.02 7.92
CA LYS A 628 -8.17 -11.61 7.77
C LYS A 628 -6.92 -11.51 6.90
N GLY A 629 -7.02 -10.76 5.82
CA GLY A 629 -5.91 -10.50 4.92
C GLY A 629 -5.10 -9.28 5.37
N HIS A 630 -4.13 -8.96 4.55
CA HIS A 630 -3.28 -7.77 4.66
C HIS A 630 -3.15 -7.16 3.25
N GLN A 631 -1.95 -7.01 2.72
CA GLN A 631 -1.71 -6.43 1.39
C GLN A 631 -1.59 -7.49 0.28
N GLN A 632 -2.14 -8.70 0.48
CA GLN A 632 -2.13 -9.76 -0.55
C GLN A 632 -3.10 -9.40 -1.68
N HIS A 633 -2.55 -9.15 -2.85
CA HIS A 633 -3.26 -8.89 -4.10
C HIS A 633 -3.41 -10.19 -4.87
N VAL A 634 -4.61 -10.75 -4.91
CA VAL A 634 -4.81 -12.16 -5.24
C VAL A 634 -5.27 -12.45 -6.66
N LEU A 635 -5.79 -11.45 -7.38
CA LEU A 635 -6.22 -11.58 -8.77
C LEU A 635 -5.93 -10.29 -9.52
N ASP A 636 -5.23 -10.40 -10.63
CA ASP A 636 -4.80 -9.27 -11.44
C ASP A 636 -4.90 -9.59 -12.94
N ILE A 637 -5.42 -8.65 -13.70
CA ILE A 637 -5.50 -8.69 -15.16
C ILE A 637 -4.76 -7.49 -15.73
N ARG A 638 -3.89 -7.74 -16.71
CA ARG A 638 -3.18 -6.72 -17.45
C ARG A 638 -3.42 -6.90 -18.94
N LEU A 639 -3.72 -5.79 -19.66
CA LEU A 639 -3.84 -5.77 -21.13
C LEU A 639 -2.73 -4.91 -21.74
N SER A 640 -2.19 -5.33 -22.89
CA SER A 640 -0.99 -4.71 -23.47
C SER A 640 -1.24 -3.40 -24.20
N GLY A 641 -2.49 -3.09 -24.57
CA GLY A 641 -2.82 -1.97 -25.46
C GLY A 641 -2.53 -0.59 -24.88
N HIS A 642 -2.49 -0.47 -23.55
CA HIS A 642 -2.20 0.77 -22.86
C HIS A 642 -1.52 0.52 -21.51
N PRO A 643 -0.55 1.36 -21.06
CA PRO A 643 0.12 1.15 -19.76
C PRO A 643 -0.80 1.24 -18.53
N MET A 644 -1.99 1.82 -18.66
CA MET A 644 -2.99 1.89 -17.58
C MET A 644 -4.09 0.81 -17.68
N ALA A 645 -4.07 -0.06 -18.70
CA ALA A 645 -5.10 -1.08 -18.90
C ALA A 645 -4.92 -2.24 -17.90
N ARG A 646 -5.51 -2.11 -16.72
CA ARG A 646 -5.42 -3.07 -15.60
C ARG A 646 -6.79 -3.24 -14.94
N LEU A 647 -7.11 -4.46 -14.50
CA LEU A 647 -8.30 -4.80 -13.73
C LEU A 647 -7.92 -5.78 -12.61
N TRP A 648 -8.57 -5.68 -11.46
CA TRP A 648 -8.42 -6.65 -10.38
C TRP A 648 -9.69 -6.75 -9.53
N ILE A 649 -9.77 -7.77 -8.69
CA ILE A 649 -10.88 -8.02 -7.77
C ILE A 649 -10.32 -8.15 -6.37
N ASN A 650 -10.93 -7.45 -5.40
CA ASN A 650 -10.58 -7.59 -3.99
C ASN A 650 -11.78 -7.32 -3.06
N HIS A 651 -11.58 -7.64 -1.79
CA HIS A 651 -12.42 -7.19 -0.68
C HIS A 651 -11.66 -6.06 0.05
N PRO A 652 -12.18 -4.84 0.09
CA PRO A 652 -11.44 -3.71 0.66
C PRO A 652 -11.22 -3.88 2.17
N GLY A 653 -10.15 -3.29 2.68
CA GLY A 653 -9.81 -3.29 4.09
C GLY A 653 -10.40 -2.10 4.86
N GLU A 654 -10.77 -1.04 4.15
CA GLU A 654 -11.30 0.20 4.69
C GLU A 654 -12.33 0.83 3.74
N ASP A 655 -13.09 1.82 4.25
CA ASP A 655 -14.17 2.47 3.51
C ASP A 655 -13.68 3.64 2.64
N ASP A 656 -12.51 4.20 2.96
CA ASP A 656 -11.98 5.38 2.29
C ASP A 656 -11.08 4.97 1.11
N PRO A 657 -11.43 5.33 -0.14
CA PRO A 657 -10.60 5.05 -1.32
C PRO A 657 -9.22 5.71 -1.29
N TRP A 658 -9.02 6.70 -0.44
CA TRP A 658 -7.77 7.43 -0.23
C TRP A 658 -7.12 7.11 1.12
N GLY A 659 -7.65 6.12 1.83
CA GLY A 659 -7.11 5.64 3.09
C GLY A 659 -5.78 4.90 2.90
N THR A 660 -5.04 4.80 4.00
CA THR A 660 -3.68 4.22 4.02
C THR A 660 -3.59 2.97 4.88
N GLN A 661 -4.72 2.38 5.26
CA GLN A 661 -4.74 1.15 6.05
C GLN A 661 -4.14 -0.04 5.26
N ARG A 662 -3.85 -1.11 5.98
CA ARG A 662 -3.27 -2.33 5.42
C ARG A 662 -4.11 -3.55 5.82
N PRO A 663 -4.97 -4.04 4.93
CA PRO A 663 -5.17 -3.64 3.53
C PRO A 663 -5.87 -2.29 3.41
N SER A 664 -5.63 -1.62 2.28
CA SER A 664 -6.31 -0.38 1.91
C SER A 664 -7.65 -0.67 1.20
N TYR A 665 -8.22 0.35 0.59
CA TYR A 665 -9.39 0.19 -0.25
C TYR A 665 -9.09 -0.62 -1.52
N TRP A 666 -7.99 -0.34 -2.19
CA TRP A 666 -7.64 -0.91 -3.48
C TRP A 666 -6.60 -2.04 -3.40
N ALA A 667 -5.69 -1.98 -2.44
CA ALA A 667 -4.57 -2.91 -2.33
C ALA A 667 -4.76 -3.90 -1.18
N GLY A 668 -4.70 -5.17 -1.52
CA GLY A 668 -4.87 -6.28 -0.59
C GLY A 668 -6.32 -6.73 -0.42
N ASN A 669 -6.59 -7.48 0.64
CA ASN A 669 -7.91 -8.02 0.96
C ASN A 669 -8.19 -7.98 2.45
N GLY A 670 -9.32 -7.41 2.86
CA GLY A 670 -9.78 -7.44 4.26
C GLY A 670 -10.05 -8.86 4.75
N ILE A 671 -10.69 -9.67 3.90
CA ILE A 671 -10.84 -11.13 4.07
C ILE A 671 -10.39 -11.78 2.77
N LEU A 672 -9.48 -12.76 2.87
CA LEU A 672 -8.92 -13.45 1.71
C LEU A 672 -9.94 -14.39 1.08
N PRO A 673 -10.19 -14.27 -0.23
CA PRO A 673 -11.13 -15.15 -0.94
C PRO A 673 -10.51 -16.50 -1.26
N ARG A 674 -11.36 -17.45 -1.65
CA ARG A 674 -10.96 -18.66 -2.36
C ARG A 674 -10.79 -18.34 -3.85
N VAL A 675 -9.64 -18.65 -4.42
CA VAL A 675 -9.36 -18.40 -5.85
C VAL A 675 -8.86 -19.69 -6.48
N MET A 676 -9.20 -19.93 -7.75
CA MET A 676 -8.62 -20.94 -8.61
C MET A 676 -8.51 -20.38 -10.03
N GLN A 677 -7.44 -20.75 -10.71
CA GLN A 677 -7.23 -20.41 -12.12
C GLN A 677 -6.93 -21.65 -12.94
N HIS A 678 -7.51 -21.71 -14.10
CA HIS A 678 -7.13 -22.67 -15.15
C HIS A 678 -6.97 -21.93 -16.47
N ARG A 679 -5.73 -21.81 -16.91
CA ARG A 679 -5.37 -21.06 -18.12
C ARG A 679 -5.90 -19.60 -18.06
N ASP A 680 -6.71 -19.22 -19.05
CA ASP A 680 -7.29 -17.91 -19.26
C ASP A 680 -8.54 -17.60 -18.42
N VAL A 681 -8.90 -18.50 -17.50
CA VAL A 681 -10.10 -18.36 -16.65
C VAL A 681 -9.73 -18.45 -15.18
N ALA A 682 -10.20 -17.50 -14.38
CA ALA A 682 -10.13 -17.55 -12.91
C ALA A 682 -11.54 -17.50 -12.30
N LEU A 683 -11.73 -18.28 -11.23
CA LEU A 683 -12.91 -18.27 -10.38
C LEU A 683 -12.52 -17.83 -8.97
N LEU A 684 -13.35 -16.98 -8.36
CA LEU A 684 -13.14 -16.47 -7.01
C LEU A 684 -14.44 -16.58 -6.22
N ILE A 685 -14.35 -17.07 -4.97
CA ILE A 685 -15.47 -17.07 -4.01
C ILE A 685 -15.03 -16.27 -2.79
N ALA A 686 -15.72 -15.19 -2.51
CA ALA A 686 -15.55 -14.38 -1.33
C ALA A 686 -16.60 -14.73 -0.28
N ASP A 687 -16.17 -14.87 0.97
CA ASP A 687 -17.04 -14.93 2.15
C ASP A 687 -16.55 -13.87 3.13
N THR A 688 -17.23 -12.74 3.14
CA THR A 688 -16.95 -11.58 3.99
C THR A 688 -17.90 -11.49 5.19
N THR A 689 -18.54 -12.62 5.54
CA THR A 689 -19.46 -12.70 6.69
C THR A 689 -18.74 -12.24 7.96
N GLY A 690 -19.34 -11.29 8.67
CA GLY A 690 -18.77 -10.67 9.86
C GLY A 690 -17.85 -9.47 9.58
N SER A 691 -17.54 -9.17 8.31
CA SER A 691 -16.91 -7.89 7.96
C SER A 691 -17.89 -6.73 8.02
N ARG A 692 -17.38 -5.55 8.37
CA ARG A 692 -18.16 -4.29 8.28
C ARG A 692 -18.45 -3.88 6.83
N LEU A 693 -17.70 -4.43 5.87
CA LEU A 693 -17.83 -4.19 4.44
C LEU A 693 -18.39 -5.46 3.78
N PRO A 694 -19.73 -5.68 3.78
CA PRO A 694 -20.35 -6.88 3.26
C PRO A 694 -20.49 -6.82 1.72
N TRP A 695 -19.39 -6.55 1.01
CA TRP A 695 -19.36 -6.43 -0.44
C TRP A 695 -17.91 -6.63 -0.96
N THR A 696 -17.81 -6.95 -2.24
CA THR A 696 -16.53 -7.04 -2.96
C THR A 696 -16.56 -6.10 -4.15
N HIS A 697 -15.39 -5.75 -4.69
CA HIS A 697 -15.33 -4.90 -5.86
C HIS A 697 -14.24 -5.30 -6.84
N ALA A 698 -14.36 -4.75 -8.06
CA ALA A 698 -13.31 -4.77 -9.04
C ALA A 698 -12.89 -3.33 -9.38
N TYR A 699 -11.57 -3.13 -9.48
CA TYR A 699 -10.99 -1.92 -10.07
C TYR A 699 -11.04 -2.02 -11.59
N LEU A 700 -11.31 -0.89 -12.22
CA LEU A 700 -11.35 -0.71 -13.66
C LEU A 700 -10.38 0.39 -14.07
N GLY A 701 -9.26 0.05 -14.68
CA GLY A 701 -8.27 0.99 -15.24
C GLY A 701 -8.80 1.69 -16.48
N ARG A 702 -9.86 2.49 -16.31
CA ARG A 702 -10.64 3.10 -17.38
C ARG A 702 -9.80 3.91 -18.35
N ASP A 703 -8.79 4.63 -17.86
CA ASP A 703 -7.94 5.51 -18.66
C ASP A 703 -7.12 4.75 -19.71
N GLY A 704 -7.00 3.42 -19.55
CA GLY A 704 -6.26 2.54 -20.45
C GLY A 704 -7.14 1.65 -21.34
N LEU A 705 -8.47 1.75 -21.28
CA LEU A 705 -9.38 0.87 -22.01
C LEU A 705 -10.01 1.57 -23.20
N ASP A 706 -9.89 0.96 -24.38
CA ASP A 706 -10.51 1.47 -25.61
C ASP A 706 -12.02 1.26 -25.62
N GLU A 707 -12.49 0.17 -25.01
CA GLU A 707 -13.90 -0.22 -25.04
C GLU A 707 -14.31 -0.91 -23.74
N ILE A 708 -15.46 -0.52 -23.19
CA ILE A 708 -16.09 -1.07 -21.99
C ILE A 708 -17.55 -1.32 -22.31
N ILE A 709 -18.00 -2.57 -22.16
CA ILE A 709 -19.39 -2.98 -22.37
C ILE A 709 -19.91 -3.64 -21.10
N LEU A 710 -21.05 -3.14 -20.60
CA LEU A 710 -21.75 -3.72 -19.44
C LEU A 710 -23.05 -4.36 -19.96
N GLU A 711 -23.09 -5.67 -20.03
CA GLU A 711 -24.24 -6.39 -20.58
C GLU A 711 -24.40 -7.78 -19.97
N ASN A 712 -25.62 -8.18 -19.67
CA ASN A 712 -25.98 -9.50 -19.17
C ASN A 712 -25.19 -9.95 -17.92
N GLY A 713 -24.85 -9.01 -17.01
CA GLY A 713 -24.07 -9.29 -15.81
C GLY A 713 -22.58 -9.47 -16.06
N TRP A 714 -22.10 -9.20 -17.27
CA TRP A 714 -20.69 -9.18 -17.63
C TRP A 714 -20.19 -7.75 -17.86
N LEU A 715 -18.99 -7.47 -17.39
CA LEU A 715 -18.11 -6.44 -17.94
C LEU A 715 -17.28 -7.08 -19.05
N LEU A 716 -17.23 -6.46 -20.20
CA LEU A 716 -16.29 -6.78 -21.29
C LEU A 716 -15.41 -5.55 -21.51
N ALA A 717 -14.10 -5.73 -21.55
CA ALA A 717 -13.13 -4.66 -21.72
C ALA A 717 -12.10 -5.01 -22.79
N ARG A 718 -11.66 -4.01 -23.55
CA ARG A 718 -10.63 -4.14 -24.58
C ARG A 718 -9.59 -3.02 -24.43
N ALA A 719 -8.32 -3.38 -24.61
CA ALA A 719 -7.21 -2.44 -24.80
C ALA A 719 -6.28 -2.98 -25.90
N GLY A 720 -6.27 -2.32 -27.06
CA GLY A 720 -5.57 -2.80 -28.23
C GLY A 720 -6.05 -4.19 -28.66
N THR A 721 -5.15 -5.15 -28.60
CA THR A 721 -5.40 -6.55 -28.91
C THR A 721 -5.63 -7.45 -27.67
N GLY A 722 -5.66 -6.87 -26.47
CA GLY A 722 -5.95 -7.58 -25.22
C GLY A 722 -7.41 -7.44 -24.79
N PHE A 723 -8.01 -8.49 -24.27
CA PHE A 723 -9.40 -8.55 -23.82
C PHE A 723 -9.50 -9.06 -22.38
N ALA A 724 -10.50 -8.56 -21.67
CA ALA A 724 -10.88 -9.07 -20.36
C ALA A 724 -12.40 -9.13 -20.21
N ALA A 725 -12.88 -10.08 -19.40
CA ALA A 725 -14.27 -10.09 -18.97
C ALA A 725 -14.37 -10.41 -17.47
N LEU A 726 -15.28 -9.73 -16.77
CA LEU A 726 -15.58 -9.97 -15.36
C LEU A 726 -17.08 -10.21 -15.18
N HIS A 727 -17.42 -11.16 -14.29
CA HIS A 727 -18.80 -11.42 -13.88
C HIS A 727 -18.87 -11.57 -12.37
N ALA A 728 -19.87 -10.95 -11.74
CA ALA A 728 -20.16 -11.15 -10.31
C ALA A 728 -21.53 -11.81 -10.15
N THR A 729 -21.59 -12.89 -9.36
CA THR A 729 -22.81 -13.70 -9.21
C THR A 729 -23.98 -12.98 -8.55
N ASN A 730 -23.68 -11.98 -7.72
CA ASN A 730 -24.71 -11.11 -7.10
C ASN A 730 -25.03 -9.86 -7.97
N GLY A 731 -24.53 -9.84 -9.21
CA GLY A 731 -24.48 -8.65 -10.03
C GLY A 731 -23.43 -7.64 -9.52
N PHE A 732 -23.20 -6.61 -10.29
CA PHE A 732 -22.37 -5.46 -9.89
C PHE A 732 -22.98 -4.16 -10.40
N GLN A 733 -22.58 -3.07 -9.77
CA GLN A 733 -22.92 -1.72 -10.18
C GLN A 733 -21.64 -0.96 -10.48
N LEU A 734 -21.55 -0.32 -11.64
CA LEU A 734 -20.53 0.68 -11.89
C LEU A 734 -20.85 1.90 -11.02
N ILE A 735 -19.87 2.32 -10.22
CA ILE A 735 -20.01 3.52 -9.39
C ILE A 735 -19.86 4.74 -10.30
N GLU A 736 -20.89 5.56 -10.38
CA GLU A 736 -20.94 6.73 -11.29
C GLU A 736 -20.65 8.05 -10.58
N GLN A 737 -20.68 8.07 -9.25
CA GLN A 737 -20.44 9.25 -8.41
C GLN A 737 -19.51 8.94 -7.26
N GLY A 738 -18.88 9.97 -6.68
CA GLY A 738 -17.96 9.86 -5.57
C GLY A 738 -16.52 9.63 -6.02
N PRO A 739 -15.62 9.35 -5.07
CA PRO A 739 -14.18 9.29 -5.31
C PRO A 739 -13.72 8.13 -6.20
N THR A 740 -14.58 7.12 -6.41
CA THR A 740 -14.28 5.94 -7.24
C THR A 740 -15.06 5.91 -8.55
N ALA A 741 -15.74 7.03 -8.89
CA ALA A 741 -16.59 7.11 -10.06
C ALA A 741 -15.86 6.71 -11.35
N GLY A 742 -16.50 5.81 -12.11
CA GLY A 742 -15.98 5.29 -13.37
C GLY A 742 -14.88 4.24 -13.25
N ARG A 743 -14.37 3.97 -12.02
CA ARG A 743 -13.25 3.04 -11.77
C ARG A 743 -13.61 1.85 -10.89
N GLU A 744 -14.83 1.79 -10.39
CA GLU A 744 -15.24 0.72 -9.46
C GLU A 744 -16.50 0.00 -9.94
N LEU A 745 -16.40 -1.34 -9.95
CA LEU A 745 -17.55 -2.23 -10.05
C LEU A 745 -17.80 -2.86 -8.68
N ARG A 746 -18.87 -2.47 -8.00
CA ARG A 746 -19.21 -2.97 -6.66
C ARG A 746 -20.25 -4.06 -6.72
N SER A 747 -19.96 -5.21 -6.12
CA SER A 747 -20.88 -6.35 -5.98
C SER A 747 -21.35 -6.49 -4.53
N PRO A 748 -22.67 -6.44 -4.26
CA PRO A 748 -23.19 -6.49 -2.91
C PRO A 748 -23.22 -7.90 -2.34
N GLY A 749 -23.34 -7.99 -1.01
CA GLY A 749 -23.51 -9.24 -0.28
C GLY A 749 -22.21 -9.82 0.25
N SER A 750 -22.30 -10.44 1.43
CA SER A 750 -21.13 -11.00 2.14
C SER A 750 -20.64 -12.32 1.53
N VAL A 751 -21.45 -13.02 0.75
CA VAL A 751 -21.03 -14.22 0.01
C VAL A 751 -21.28 -13.98 -1.47
N ALA A 752 -20.21 -13.96 -2.26
CA ALA A 752 -20.26 -13.66 -3.69
C ALA A 752 -19.22 -14.48 -4.47
N GLY A 753 -19.59 -14.86 -5.69
CA GLY A 753 -18.67 -15.45 -6.66
C GLY A 753 -18.28 -14.44 -7.74
N TRP A 754 -17.05 -14.54 -8.22
CA TRP A 754 -16.56 -13.80 -9.38
C TRP A 754 -15.93 -14.75 -10.40
N ALA A 755 -16.14 -14.45 -11.67
CA ALA A 755 -15.41 -15.07 -12.78
C ALA A 755 -14.63 -13.99 -13.53
N ALA A 756 -13.38 -14.30 -13.87
CA ALA A 756 -12.49 -13.45 -14.64
C ALA A 756 -11.95 -14.25 -15.82
N VAL A 757 -11.96 -13.63 -17.01
CA VAL A 757 -11.58 -14.28 -18.27
C VAL A 757 -10.70 -13.32 -19.05
N VAL A 758 -9.65 -13.82 -19.72
CA VAL A 758 -8.83 -13.03 -20.63
C VAL A 758 -8.83 -13.62 -22.04
N GLY A 759 -8.56 -12.77 -23.02
CA GLY A 759 -8.46 -13.15 -24.42
C GLY A 759 -7.56 -12.22 -25.19
N SER A 760 -7.33 -12.52 -26.46
CA SER A 760 -6.48 -11.72 -27.33
C SER A 760 -6.88 -11.86 -28.80
N GLY A 761 -6.58 -10.82 -29.59
CA GLY A 761 -6.78 -10.82 -31.04
C GLY A 761 -7.18 -9.46 -31.59
N ASP A 762 -7.69 -9.43 -32.81
CA ASP A 762 -8.20 -8.23 -33.46
C ASP A 762 -9.65 -7.89 -33.02
N ALA A 763 -10.23 -6.84 -33.56
CA ALA A 763 -11.60 -6.43 -33.25
C ALA A 763 -12.64 -7.53 -33.57
N ALA A 764 -12.46 -8.34 -34.63
CA ALA A 764 -13.35 -9.46 -34.91
C ALA A 764 -13.19 -10.60 -33.88
N ALA A 765 -11.98 -10.81 -33.39
CA ALA A 765 -11.74 -11.75 -32.28
C ALA A 765 -12.41 -11.26 -30.98
N PHE A 766 -12.40 -9.94 -30.71
CA PHE A 766 -13.11 -9.37 -29.55
C PHE A 766 -14.63 -9.60 -29.64
N GLN A 767 -15.22 -9.48 -30.83
CA GLN A 767 -16.64 -9.79 -30.99
C GLN A 767 -16.93 -11.25 -30.69
N ARG A 768 -16.15 -12.19 -31.26
CA ARG A 768 -16.30 -13.63 -30.96
C ARG A 768 -16.08 -13.95 -29.50
N PHE A 769 -15.09 -13.34 -28.86
CA PHE A 769 -14.83 -13.43 -27.41
C PHE A 769 -16.06 -12.97 -26.64
N SER A 770 -16.61 -11.80 -26.97
CA SER A 770 -17.78 -11.23 -26.31
C SER A 770 -19.03 -12.11 -26.47
N GLU A 771 -19.26 -12.68 -27.66
CA GLU A 771 -20.37 -13.62 -27.90
C GLU A 771 -20.21 -14.90 -27.07
N ARG A 772 -19.01 -15.47 -26.99
CA ARG A 772 -18.73 -16.66 -26.17
C ARG A 772 -18.90 -16.38 -24.68
N VAL A 773 -18.41 -15.24 -24.19
CA VAL A 773 -18.55 -14.82 -22.80
C VAL A 773 -20.05 -14.64 -22.45
N ARG A 774 -20.83 -13.97 -23.29
CA ARG A 774 -22.28 -13.80 -23.07
C ARG A 774 -23.05 -15.11 -23.08
N ALA A 775 -22.61 -16.09 -23.87
CA ALA A 775 -23.21 -17.42 -23.94
C ALA A 775 -22.71 -18.38 -22.86
N THR A 776 -21.79 -17.94 -22.01
CA THR A 776 -21.27 -18.73 -20.89
C THR A 776 -22.28 -18.78 -19.75
N GLU A 777 -22.59 -20.00 -19.30
CA GLU A 777 -23.47 -20.19 -18.14
C GLU A 777 -22.64 -20.03 -16.85
N VAL A 778 -23.11 -19.17 -15.94
CA VAL A 778 -22.54 -19.00 -14.60
C VAL A 778 -23.59 -19.44 -13.58
N ARG A 779 -23.23 -20.38 -12.70
CA ARG A 779 -24.09 -20.85 -11.60
C ARG A 779 -23.36 -20.69 -10.28
N PHE A 780 -24.05 -20.15 -9.29
CA PHE A 780 -23.54 -20.01 -7.94
C PHE A 780 -24.52 -20.52 -6.91
N ASP A 781 -24.10 -21.49 -6.12
CA ASP A 781 -24.80 -21.90 -4.90
C ASP A 781 -24.16 -21.17 -3.71
N ALA A 782 -24.82 -20.12 -3.24
CA ALA A 782 -24.32 -19.32 -2.11
C ALA A 782 -24.31 -20.12 -0.80
N SER A 783 -25.25 -21.09 -0.64
CA SER A 783 -25.33 -21.93 0.57
C SER A 783 -24.24 -23.00 0.60
N GLY A 784 -24.00 -23.66 -0.52
CA GLY A 784 -22.91 -24.63 -0.70
C GLY A 784 -21.57 -23.96 -1.05
N ARG A 785 -21.57 -22.64 -1.28
CA ARG A 785 -20.39 -21.87 -1.69
C ARG A 785 -19.64 -22.53 -2.86
N THR A 786 -20.39 -22.82 -3.92
CA THR A 786 -19.87 -23.46 -5.13
C THR A 786 -20.16 -22.60 -6.34
N LEU A 787 -19.12 -22.30 -7.12
CA LEU A 787 -19.20 -21.50 -8.35
C LEU A 787 -18.86 -22.39 -9.54
N SER A 788 -19.70 -22.37 -10.56
CA SER A 788 -19.47 -23.07 -11.82
C SER A 788 -19.59 -22.11 -13.01
N LEU A 789 -18.64 -22.24 -13.92
CA LEU A 789 -18.61 -21.53 -15.20
C LEU A 789 -18.59 -22.56 -16.33
N THR A 790 -19.56 -22.49 -17.23
CA THR A 790 -19.65 -23.42 -18.37
C THR A 790 -19.54 -22.65 -19.69
N PRO A 791 -18.34 -22.57 -20.28
CA PRO A 791 -18.16 -21.96 -21.60
C PRO A 791 -18.84 -22.76 -22.71
N PRO A 792 -19.34 -22.16 -23.80
CA PRO A 792 -19.95 -22.85 -24.90
C PRO A 792 -19.05 -23.96 -25.50
N GLY A 793 -19.58 -25.19 -25.57
CA GLY A 793 -18.86 -26.33 -26.15
C GLY A 793 -17.72 -26.86 -25.29
N ARG A 794 -17.62 -26.47 -24.03
CA ARG A 794 -16.59 -26.90 -23.07
C ARG A 794 -17.20 -27.52 -21.81
N GLY A 795 -16.42 -28.31 -21.07
CA GLY A 795 -16.80 -28.78 -19.75
C GLY A 795 -16.83 -27.62 -18.73
N ALA A 796 -17.68 -27.75 -17.71
CA ALA A 796 -17.78 -26.77 -16.64
C ALA A 796 -16.48 -26.66 -15.82
N LEU A 797 -16.06 -25.43 -15.48
CA LEU A 797 -15.10 -25.20 -14.44
C LEU A 797 -15.86 -25.00 -13.13
N THR A 798 -15.58 -25.79 -12.11
CA THR A 798 -16.29 -25.74 -10.84
C THR A 798 -15.31 -25.59 -9.68
N LEU A 799 -15.55 -24.59 -8.84
CA LEU A 799 -14.79 -24.27 -7.63
C LEU A 799 -15.71 -24.35 -6.42
N SER A 800 -15.29 -25.08 -5.38
CA SER A 800 -15.89 -25.02 -4.06
C SER A 800 -15.07 -24.12 -3.12
N TYR A 801 -15.70 -23.58 -2.10
CA TYR A 801 -14.99 -22.77 -1.09
C TYR A 801 -14.01 -23.60 -0.25
N SER A 802 -14.23 -24.93 -0.16
CA SER A 802 -13.27 -25.88 0.45
C SER A 802 -11.95 -26.02 -0.35
N GLY A 803 -11.94 -25.61 -1.62
CA GLY A 803 -10.77 -25.66 -2.49
C GLY A 803 -10.81 -26.77 -3.55
N ASP A 804 -11.91 -27.56 -3.62
CA ASP A 804 -12.07 -28.53 -4.69
C ASP A 804 -12.29 -27.79 -6.02
N PHE A 805 -11.51 -28.15 -7.03
CA PHE A 805 -11.60 -27.60 -8.36
C PHE A 805 -11.64 -28.70 -9.41
N SER A 806 -12.52 -28.55 -10.37
CA SER A 806 -12.65 -29.48 -11.49
C SER A 806 -12.87 -28.78 -12.82
N VAL A 807 -12.45 -29.44 -13.90
CA VAL A 807 -12.71 -29.04 -15.30
C VAL A 807 -13.35 -30.20 -16.00
N GLY A 808 -14.58 -30.03 -16.50
CA GLY A 808 -15.34 -31.09 -17.14
C GLY A 808 -15.47 -32.35 -16.27
N ASN A 809 -15.77 -32.19 -14.98
CA ASN A 809 -15.87 -33.27 -13.98
C ASN A 809 -14.55 -33.98 -13.65
N GLN A 810 -13.41 -33.51 -14.17
CA GLN A 810 -12.10 -34.02 -13.80
C GLN A 810 -11.47 -33.12 -12.72
N PRO A 811 -11.13 -33.66 -11.53
CA PRO A 811 -10.42 -32.91 -10.52
C PRO A 811 -9.11 -32.36 -11.06
N ARG A 812 -8.84 -31.11 -10.75
CA ARG A 812 -7.60 -30.37 -11.12
C ARG A 812 -6.98 -29.74 -9.88
N PRO A 813 -6.39 -30.55 -8.98
CA PRO A 813 -5.71 -30.02 -7.81
C PRO A 813 -4.48 -29.20 -8.25
N PHE A 814 -4.13 -28.18 -7.47
CA PHE A 814 -2.85 -27.53 -7.63
C PHE A 814 -1.74 -28.45 -7.08
N VAL A 815 -0.79 -28.82 -7.91
CA VAL A 815 0.23 -29.86 -7.61
C VAL A 815 1.65 -29.29 -7.63
N HIS A 816 1.84 -28.00 -7.45
CA HIS A 816 3.18 -27.41 -7.45
C HIS A 816 3.47 -26.72 -6.13
N ASP A 817 4.53 -27.12 -5.43
CA ASP A 817 4.94 -26.66 -4.10
C ASP A 817 6.40 -26.14 -4.05
N GLN A 818 6.99 -25.85 -5.21
CA GLN A 818 8.36 -25.37 -5.32
C GLN A 818 8.40 -23.86 -5.62
N PRO A 819 9.41 -23.11 -5.11
CA PRO A 819 9.59 -21.71 -5.43
C PRO A 819 9.93 -21.43 -6.91
N GLN A 820 10.60 -22.37 -7.56
CA GLN A 820 10.96 -22.25 -8.98
C GLN A 820 9.73 -22.43 -9.88
N PRO A 821 9.43 -21.47 -10.80
CA PRO A 821 8.31 -21.59 -11.71
C PRO A 821 8.48 -22.77 -12.68
N VAL A 822 7.43 -23.59 -12.78
CA VAL A 822 7.25 -24.50 -13.92
C VAL A 822 6.49 -23.73 -14.99
N ILE A 823 7.12 -23.59 -16.16
CA ILE A 823 6.59 -22.85 -17.30
C ILE A 823 6.18 -23.83 -18.37
N THR A 824 4.91 -23.78 -18.77
CA THR A 824 4.37 -24.57 -19.89
C THR A 824 3.96 -23.65 -21.02
N TYR A 825 4.18 -24.10 -22.24
CA TYR A 825 3.70 -23.44 -23.46
C TYR A 825 2.41 -24.14 -23.93
N ASP A 826 1.64 -23.48 -24.79
CA ASP A 826 0.51 -24.11 -25.44
C ASP A 826 0.94 -25.43 -26.07
N SER A 827 0.35 -26.52 -25.57
CA SER A 827 0.59 -27.83 -26.16
C SER A 827 -0.24 -27.94 -27.44
N THR A 828 0.35 -28.51 -28.47
CA THR A 828 -0.34 -28.95 -29.68
C THR A 828 -1.09 -30.26 -29.44
N ALA A 829 -1.27 -30.67 -28.18
CA ALA A 829 -1.93 -31.93 -27.82
C ALA A 829 -3.45 -31.87 -28.09
N ASP A 830 -4.02 -32.93 -28.60
CA ASP A 830 -5.44 -33.08 -28.97
C ASP A 830 -6.44 -33.00 -27.80
N ASN A 831 -5.99 -32.72 -26.59
CA ASN A 831 -6.84 -32.64 -25.41
C ASN A 831 -7.42 -31.24 -25.23
N GLN A 832 -8.69 -31.03 -25.62
CA GLN A 832 -9.41 -29.76 -25.50
C GLN A 832 -9.42 -29.19 -24.08
N ILE A 833 -9.27 -30.01 -23.04
CA ILE A 833 -9.27 -29.53 -21.64
C ILE A 833 -8.04 -28.66 -21.33
N ASP A 834 -6.92 -28.90 -21.99
CA ASP A 834 -5.66 -28.21 -21.77
C ASP A 834 -5.44 -26.98 -22.69
N HIS A 835 -6.41 -26.67 -23.54
CA HIS A 835 -6.38 -25.44 -24.36
C HIS A 835 -7.06 -24.29 -23.65
N PRO A 836 -6.66 -23.04 -23.95
CA PRO A 836 -7.37 -21.84 -23.48
C PRO A 836 -8.86 -21.90 -23.84
N PHE A 837 -9.72 -21.38 -22.96
CA PHE A 837 -11.15 -21.38 -23.18
C PHE A 837 -11.59 -20.22 -24.07
N TYR A 838 -10.94 -19.08 -23.98
CA TYR A 838 -11.33 -17.83 -24.65
C TYR A 838 -10.16 -17.14 -25.38
N ALA A 839 -8.91 -17.35 -24.98
CA ALA A 839 -7.73 -16.76 -25.60
C ALA A 839 -7.39 -17.36 -26.98
#